data_f3572d480eedb6714be9e9ba500ca75d
#
_entry.id   f3572d480eedb6714be9e9ba500ca75d
#
_cell.length_a   1.000
_cell.length_b   1.000
_cell.length_c   1.000
_cell.angle_alpha   90.00
_cell.angle_beta   90.00
_cell.angle_gamma   90.00
#
_symmetry.space_group_name_H-M   'P 1'
#
loop_
_entity.id
_entity.type
_entity.pdbx_description
1 polymer ?
#
loop_
_entity_poly.entity_id
_entity_poly.type
_entity_poly.pdbx_seq_one_letter_code
_entity_poly.pdbx_strand_id
1 'polypeptide(L)'
;MRVSSYIKKINIDKEGESTGLVTRFTIRKETSPAGYPVCLRWLSHADIIKIIANAYQLDGRPREVPERDEIASHIAPFREKAGQEVANGLRLEDVWDLEDYFKKYLPDAPLTAKLDAFWKAAGELCTRLSIEDLGDFFSILWGREPIITKLYRDMVTALGSLDFPKDAFVPLDAIDATNPDITSIITVAGLSGLSDGTSEQIEVRNRTGSAARLPRSTVAALTAEIWITIRDKPWDFFDHTDLLDFPGYRSRGLKAADFEDDDEPEGKTGIAKYLEQNPDKTLQTLMLRGKVEYLFQRYVEEQEITSMLLCAQPNNLDVDQLPQVVAKWITETHGPKPEDRIGKAELLFFVFTKFDLHFKRKTSDASFGLENRLEGAIDNPLIQSYGNSADSWVKNWTPGQPFNNCYLMRNPNILNGEIFDIEGDREAGVRSSEEAFLDELKSSFAGVPSAREHFKDPEQAFDEMMRLNDGGASFIARNLAPVCNPGIKEKQIRFRLKKLKQRLYERLSPYHVSSDMDARLEARLSVAQIVIDELYLCDSLARFGSLLRGFMLPTASLSDRLHEASFNQTTDGHKDSPTAAPAAPVAAAPRAIRSRPKLGSQRAAPDASPTQSAAASVSSTRKTRERLVAEAAIAAMIDNLFERADNASFATFVHVSNDSLREVAQEIQQAARRVALVDTLEAQLKRIAFVDGRDEFLNKATLASERILNGFIADLGLSMLPEKDRVMVETETESRHAFRTKPITYNALGIGPEAAPFAIHYVDDWICAFDQTVQDNAKGDSFDIDPALNAKLGTILQILSN
;
A
#
# COMPACT_ATOMS: atom_id res chain seq x y z
N MET A 1 -19.81 -4.23 -31.08
CA MET A 1 -18.90 -3.93 -32.21
C MET A 1 -18.32 -5.21 -32.74
N ARG A 2 -17.94 -5.30 -34.04
CA ARG A 2 -17.14 -6.43 -34.54
C ARG A 2 -15.68 -6.18 -34.21
N VAL A 3 -14.91 -7.19 -33.81
CA VAL A 3 -13.49 -7.07 -33.46
C VAL A 3 -12.67 -6.47 -34.61
N SER A 4 -12.96 -6.88 -35.86
CA SER A 4 -12.33 -6.29 -37.06
C SER A 4 -12.59 -4.79 -37.22
N SER A 5 -13.74 -4.29 -36.77
CA SER A 5 -14.06 -2.86 -36.83
C SER A 5 -13.32 -2.09 -35.70
N TYR A 6 -13.09 -2.73 -34.55
CA TYR A 6 -12.28 -2.15 -33.50
C TYR A 6 -10.84 -1.91 -33.96
N ILE A 7 -10.19 -2.94 -34.52
CA ILE A 7 -8.80 -2.84 -34.98
C ILE A 7 -8.66 -1.81 -36.12
N LYS A 8 -9.62 -1.78 -37.07
CA LYS A 8 -9.52 -0.91 -38.26
C LYS A 8 -9.91 0.56 -37.99
N LYS A 9 -10.69 0.86 -36.95
CA LYS A 9 -11.26 2.19 -36.74
C LYS A 9 -10.90 2.84 -35.41
N ILE A 10 -10.60 2.05 -34.41
CA ILE A 10 -10.43 2.54 -33.04
C ILE A 10 -8.99 2.38 -32.58
N ASN A 11 -8.47 1.17 -32.62
CA ASN A 11 -7.07 0.87 -32.31
C ASN A 11 -6.33 0.52 -33.59
N ILE A 12 -6.00 1.55 -34.36
CA ILE A 12 -5.25 1.40 -35.61
C ILE A 12 -3.81 1.12 -35.25
N ASP A 13 -3.29 0.02 -35.84
CA ASP A 13 -1.92 -0.43 -35.63
C ASP A 13 -0.92 0.66 -36.08
N LYS A 14 -0.33 1.37 -35.12
CA LYS A 14 0.74 2.35 -35.32
C LYS A 14 1.95 1.88 -34.53
N GLU A 15 3.13 2.12 -35.07
CA GLU A 15 4.37 1.90 -34.31
C GLU A 15 4.33 2.74 -33.02
N GLY A 16 4.37 2.07 -31.87
CA GLY A 16 4.35 2.69 -30.55
C GLY A 16 3.11 2.38 -29.72
N GLU A 17 3.05 2.93 -28.53
CA GLU A 17 1.95 2.75 -27.58
C GLU A 17 0.71 3.50 -28.07
N SER A 18 -0.36 2.74 -28.30
CA SER A 18 -1.58 3.28 -28.91
C SER A 18 -2.64 3.70 -27.87
N THR A 19 -2.65 3.10 -26.67
CA THR A 19 -3.73 3.27 -25.70
C THR A 19 -3.27 3.94 -24.41
N GLY A 20 -4.04 4.92 -23.92
CA GLY A 20 -3.81 5.63 -22.67
C GLY A 20 -4.79 5.27 -21.55
N LEU A 21 -5.61 4.24 -21.72
CA LEU A 21 -6.64 3.79 -20.79
C LEU A 21 -6.90 2.28 -20.93
N VAL A 22 -7.55 1.70 -19.92
CA VAL A 22 -7.94 0.28 -19.96
C VAL A 22 -9.12 0.09 -20.91
N THR A 23 -9.04 -0.93 -21.78
CA THR A 23 -10.15 -1.31 -22.65
C THR A 23 -10.75 -2.62 -22.17
N ARG A 24 -12.04 -2.62 -21.79
CA ARG A 24 -12.80 -3.81 -21.44
C ARG A 24 -13.59 -4.31 -22.62
N PHE A 25 -13.31 -5.54 -23.05
CA PHE A 25 -14.10 -6.26 -24.04
C PHE A 25 -15.11 -7.16 -23.30
N THR A 26 -16.40 -6.90 -23.53
CA THR A 26 -17.49 -7.62 -22.85
C THR A 26 -18.59 -7.99 -23.84
N ILE A 27 -19.34 -9.06 -23.57
CA ILE A 27 -20.58 -9.38 -24.30
C ILE A 27 -21.82 -8.73 -23.66
N ARG A 28 -21.67 -8.15 -22.47
CA ARG A 28 -22.74 -7.46 -21.77
C ARG A 28 -23.03 -6.11 -22.42
N LYS A 29 -24.29 -5.84 -22.68
CA LYS A 29 -24.72 -4.57 -23.24
C LYS A 29 -25.17 -3.63 -22.13
N GLU A 30 -24.46 -2.53 -21.96
CA GLU A 30 -24.87 -1.44 -21.07
C GLU A 30 -25.98 -0.60 -21.69
N THR A 31 -26.91 -0.12 -20.83
CA THR A 31 -27.91 0.84 -21.24
C THR A 31 -27.26 2.21 -21.37
N SER A 32 -27.32 2.80 -22.55
CA SER A 32 -26.72 4.09 -22.85
C SER A 32 -27.75 5.11 -23.29
N PRO A 33 -27.55 6.42 -23.03
CA PRO A 33 -28.39 7.48 -23.59
C PRO A 33 -28.41 7.46 -25.13
N ALA A 34 -29.52 7.85 -25.73
CA ALA A 34 -29.64 7.90 -27.18
C ALA A 34 -28.59 8.84 -27.81
N GLY A 35 -27.83 8.34 -28.78
CA GLY A 35 -26.73 9.07 -29.42
C GLY A 35 -25.38 8.97 -28.72
N TYR A 36 -25.29 8.36 -27.54
CA TYR A 36 -24.08 8.20 -26.72
C TYR A 36 -23.77 6.72 -26.42
N PRO A 37 -23.37 5.93 -27.40
CA PRO A 37 -23.26 4.50 -27.26
C PRO A 37 -22.00 4.03 -26.53
N VAL A 38 -21.02 4.92 -26.31
CA VAL A 38 -19.74 4.56 -25.70
C VAL A 38 -19.80 4.82 -24.20
N CYS A 39 -19.66 3.77 -23.40
CA CYS A 39 -19.61 3.85 -21.96
C CYS A 39 -18.16 3.99 -21.48
N LEU A 40 -17.91 4.99 -20.66
CA LEU A 40 -16.64 5.28 -20.00
C LEU A 40 -16.81 5.10 -18.50
N ARG A 41 -15.92 4.38 -17.87
CA ARG A 41 -15.79 4.37 -16.42
C ARG A 41 -14.83 5.48 -16.02
N TRP A 42 -15.28 6.36 -15.16
CA TRP A 42 -14.51 7.51 -14.75
C TRP A 42 -13.77 7.31 -13.45
N LEU A 43 -12.69 8.06 -13.30
CA LEU A 43 -11.94 8.18 -12.06
C LEU A 43 -12.80 8.95 -11.03
N SER A 44 -12.72 8.56 -9.77
CA SER A 44 -13.28 9.33 -8.67
C SER A 44 -12.38 10.51 -8.31
N HIS A 45 -12.86 11.40 -7.46
CA HIS A 45 -12.05 12.51 -6.94
C HIS A 45 -10.79 12.00 -6.20
N ALA A 46 -10.95 10.99 -5.35
CA ALA A 46 -9.81 10.37 -4.65
C ALA A 46 -8.81 9.71 -5.62
N ASP A 47 -9.29 9.08 -6.70
CA ASP A 47 -8.43 8.49 -7.73
C ASP A 47 -7.53 9.54 -8.39
N ILE A 48 -8.07 10.75 -8.68
CA ILE A 48 -7.30 11.85 -9.26
C ILE A 48 -6.16 12.25 -8.32
N ILE A 49 -6.42 12.39 -7.02
CA ILE A 49 -5.39 12.72 -6.02
C ILE A 49 -4.30 11.66 -6.00
N LYS A 50 -4.68 10.37 -5.96
CA LYS A 50 -3.72 9.25 -5.97
C LYS A 50 -2.84 9.25 -7.21
N ILE A 51 -3.44 9.42 -8.40
CA ILE A 51 -2.72 9.43 -9.68
C ILE A 51 -1.71 10.56 -9.75
N ILE A 52 -2.14 11.78 -9.43
CA ILE A 52 -1.28 12.97 -9.49
C ILE A 52 -0.15 12.86 -8.46
N ALA A 53 -0.46 12.51 -7.22
CA ALA A 53 0.54 12.38 -6.17
C ALA A 53 1.54 11.25 -6.46
N ASN A 54 1.06 10.08 -6.91
CA ASN A 54 1.92 8.97 -7.31
C ASN A 54 2.89 9.37 -8.41
N ALA A 55 2.38 9.97 -9.49
CA ALA A 55 3.21 10.41 -10.60
C ALA A 55 4.23 11.46 -10.16
N TYR A 56 3.84 12.43 -9.34
CA TYR A 56 4.75 13.45 -8.83
C TYR A 56 5.85 12.85 -7.95
N GLN A 57 5.52 11.98 -7.01
CA GLN A 57 6.48 11.41 -6.07
C GLN A 57 7.44 10.42 -6.73
N LEU A 58 6.96 9.55 -7.63
CA LEU A 58 7.76 8.50 -8.22
C LEU A 58 8.41 8.89 -9.54
N ASP A 59 7.73 9.62 -10.41
CA ASP A 59 8.27 10.06 -11.70
C ASP A 59 8.97 11.42 -11.59
N GLY A 60 8.40 12.32 -10.81
CA GLY A 60 8.98 13.65 -10.56
C GLY A 60 10.18 13.62 -9.60
N ARG A 61 10.25 12.64 -8.71
CA ARG A 61 11.33 12.45 -7.72
C ARG A 61 11.76 13.75 -7.03
N PRO A 62 10.85 14.41 -6.29
CA PRO A 62 11.16 15.69 -5.64
C PRO A 62 12.32 15.52 -4.66
N ARG A 63 13.32 16.43 -4.74
CA ARG A 63 14.48 16.42 -3.83
C ARG A 63 14.16 17.13 -2.51
N GLU A 64 13.30 18.12 -2.56
CA GLU A 64 12.86 18.90 -1.41
C GLU A 64 11.42 18.55 -1.10
N VAL A 65 11.16 18.17 0.14
CA VAL A 65 9.82 17.92 0.66
C VAL A 65 9.57 18.81 1.87
N PRO A 66 8.33 19.31 2.05
CA PRO A 66 8.03 20.19 3.17
C PRO A 66 8.29 19.51 4.51
N GLU A 67 8.80 20.29 5.46
CA GLU A 67 8.94 19.86 6.84
C GLU A 67 7.58 19.90 7.56
N ARG A 68 7.49 19.22 8.72
CA ARG A 68 6.22 19.12 9.48
C ARG A 68 5.64 20.48 9.86
N ASP A 69 6.48 21.46 10.19
CA ASP A 69 6.05 22.82 10.51
C ASP A 69 5.48 23.55 9.28
N GLU A 70 6.04 23.29 8.11
CA GLU A 70 5.51 23.84 6.86
C GLU A 70 4.19 23.18 6.48
N ILE A 71 4.02 21.88 6.76
CA ILE A 71 2.75 21.17 6.59
C ILE A 71 1.69 21.76 7.53
N ALA A 72 2.04 21.97 8.81
CA ALA A 72 1.12 22.55 9.79
C ALA A 72 0.71 24.00 9.40
N SER A 73 1.67 24.79 8.95
CA SER A 73 1.44 26.15 8.44
C SER A 73 0.57 26.16 7.19
N HIS A 74 0.73 25.15 6.32
CA HIS A 74 -0.10 24.99 5.12
C HIS A 74 -1.56 24.66 5.46
N ILE A 75 -1.80 23.84 6.48
CA ILE A 75 -3.15 23.42 6.90
C ILE A 75 -3.92 24.59 7.58
N ALA A 76 -3.24 25.43 8.35
CA ALA A 76 -3.87 26.42 9.21
C ALA A 76 -4.91 27.32 8.53
N PRO A 77 -4.68 27.90 7.33
CA PRO A 77 -5.66 28.75 6.66
C PRO A 77 -6.97 28.03 6.29
N PHE A 78 -6.91 26.74 6.00
CA PHE A 78 -8.09 25.97 5.56
C PHE A 78 -9.06 25.66 6.71
N ARG A 79 -8.59 25.68 7.96
CA ARG A 79 -9.48 25.56 9.13
C ARG A 79 -10.43 26.75 9.26
N GLU A 80 -9.98 27.94 8.86
CA GLU A 80 -10.83 29.13 8.85
C GLU A 80 -11.80 29.17 7.65
N LYS A 81 -11.39 28.59 6.51
CA LYS A 81 -12.18 28.51 5.29
C LYS A 81 -13.26 27.41 5.35
N ALA A 82 -13.08 26.39 6.20
CA ALA A 82 -14.00 25.27 6.29
C ALA A 82 -15.38 25.69 6.77
N GLY A 83 -16.37 25.58 5.89
CA GLY A 83 -17.77 25.92 6.12
C GLY A 83 -18.63 24.71 6.53
N GLN A 84 -19.88 24.71 6.04
CA GLN A 84 -20.77 23.54 6.08
C GLN A 84 -20.32 22.49 5.05
N GLU A 85 -20.81 21.27 5.15
CA GLU A 85 -20.53 20.22 4.16
C GLU A 85 -20.92 20.64 2.74
N VAL A 86 -20.04 20.36 1.80
CA VAL A 86 -20.19 20.71 0.37
C VAL A 86 -20.11 19.42 -0.45
N ALA A 87 -20.96 19.31 -1.46
CA ALA A 87 -20.90 18.19 -2.43
C ALA A 87 -19.70 18.38 -3.38
N ASN A 88 -18.52 18.00 -2.96
CA ASN A 88 -17.27 18.10 -3.72
C ASN A 88 -16.71 16.74 -4.18
N GLY A 89 -17.48 15.66 -3.98
CA GLY A 89 -17.10 14.31 -4.42
C GLY A 89 -16.17 13.53 -3.48
N LEU A 90 -15.74 14.13 -2.36
CA LEU A 90 -14.95 13.44 -1.31
C LEU A 90 -15.82 13.11 -0.10
N ARG A 91 -15.56 11.97 0.51
CA ARG A 91 -16.11 11.49 1.78
C ARG A 91 -14.96 11.22 2.74
N LEU A 92 -15.29 11.03 4.01
CA LEU A 92 -14.29 10.71 5.04
C LEU A 92 -13.55 9.40 4.74
N GLU A 93 -14.27 8.38 4.24
CA GLU A 93 -13.68 7.10 3.87
C GLU A 93 -12.65 7.24 2.73
N ASP A 94 -12.86 8.19 1.82
CA ASP A 94 -11.93 8.46 0.72
C ASP A 94 -10.60 9.04 1.25
N VAL A 95 -10.63 9.81 2.36
CA VAL A 95 -9.40 10.30 3.00
C VAL A 95 -8.61 9.18 3.66
N TRP A 96 -9.29 8.25 4.35
CA TRP A 96 -8.61 7.07 4.91
C TRP A 96 -8.00 6.20 3.83
N ASP A 97 -8.69 6.05 2.71
CA ASP A 97 -8.20 5.31 1.54
C ASP A 97 -6.99 6.02 0.87
N LEU A 98 -6.97 7.36 0.87
CA LEU A 98 -5.80 8.14 0.44
C LEU A 98 -4.60 7.92 1.37
N GLU A 99 -4.79 7.99 2.68
CA GLU A 99 -3.75 7.74 3.68
C GLU A 99 -3.16 6.34 3.53
N ASP A 100 -4.02 5.31 3.47
CA ASP A 100 -3.61 3.92 3.26
C ASP A 100 -2.85 3.73 1.94
N TYR A 101 -3.29 4.41 0.88
CA TYR A 101 -2.61 4.39 -0.41
C TYR A 101 -1.17 4.89 -0.32
N PHE A 102 -0.96 6.03 0.35
CA PHE A 102 0.38 6.59 0.55
C PHE A 102 1.27 5.63 1.35
N LYS A 103 0.77 5.10 2.47
CA LYS A 103 1.51 4.15 3.31
C LYS A 103 1.87 2.86 2.58
N LYS A 104 1.01 2.39 1.70
CA LYS A 104 1.16 1.11 0.99
C LYS A 104 1.98 1.20 -0.29
N TYR A 105 1.77 2.26 -1.08
CA TYR A 105 2.34 2.38 -2.43
C TYR A 105 3.43 3.43 -2.57
N LEU A 106 3.56 4.33 -1.59
CA LEU A 106 4.57 5.37 -1.54
C LEU A 106 5.35 5.36 -0.21
N PRO A 107 5.68 4.17 0.37
CA PRO A 107 6.34 4.10 1.68
C PRO A 107 7.73 4.76 1.68
N ASP A 108 8.43 4.68 0.55
CA ASP A 108 9.79 5.22 0.39
C ASP A 108 9.81 6.70 -0.05
N ALA A 109 8.64 7.29 -0.32
CA ALA A 109 8.56 8.71 -0.62
C ALA A 109 8.82 9.53 0.65
N PRO A 110 9.81 10.46 0.64
CA PRO A 110 10.19 11.20 1.85
C PRO A 110 9.04 12.01 2.47
N LEU A 111 8.05 12.37 1.67
CA LEU A 111 6.86 13.08 2.12
C LEU A 111 5.93 12.20 2.97
N THR A 112 5.79 10.92 2.64
CA THR A 112 4.81 10.01 3.26
C THR A 112 4.96 9.96 4.78
N ALA A 113 6.19 9.86 5.28
CA ALA A 113 6.48 9.82 6.72
C ALA A 113 6.16 11.12 7.49
N LYS A 114 5.82 12.21 6.79
CA LYS A 114 5.56 13.52 7.38
C LYS A 114 4.08 13.92 7.33
N LEU A 115 3.20 13.11 6.70
CA LEU A 115 1.81 13.47 6.38
C LEU A 115 0.77 13.11 7.46
N ASP A 116 1.13 12.52 8.60
CA ASP A 116 0.13 12.07 9.58
C ASP A 116 -0.79 13.21 10.07
N ALA A 117 -0.23 14.38 10.37
CA ALA A 117 -1.02 15.57 10.75
C ALA A 117 -1.88 16.09 9.59
N PHE A 118 -1.41 15.93 8.36
CA PHE A 118 -2.14 16.32 7.16
C PHE A 118 -3.38 15.44 6.96
N TRP A 119 -3.24 14.10 7.05
CA TRP A 119 -4.37 13.19 6.88
C TRP A 119 -5.44 13.38 7.94
N LYS A 120 -5.03 13.65 9.19
CA LYS A 120 -5.98 13.99 10.25
C LYS A 120 -6.77 15.26 9.92
N ALA A 121 -6.08 16.31 9.49
CA ALA A 121 -6.73 17.57 9.08
C ALA A 121 -7.60 17.35 7.82
N ALA A 122 -7.14 16.55 6.86
CA ALA A 122 -7.92 16.21 5.68
C ALA A 122 -9.25 15.53 6.07
N GLY A 123 -9.24 14.58 7.02
CA GLY A 123 -10.46 13.95 7.53
C GLY A 123 -11.45 14.92 8.18
N GLU A 124 -10.97 16.01 8.79
CA GLU A 124 -11.80 17.05 9.41
C GLU A 124 -12.34 18.07 8.38
N LEU A 125 -11.59 18.34 7.30
CA LEU A 125 -11.79 19.49 6.44
C LEU A 125 -12.31 19.15 5.03
N CYS A 126 -11.93 17.97 4.47
CA CYS A 126 -12.12 17.69 3.04
C CYS A 126 -13.58 17.77 2.58
N THR A 127 -14.57 17.36 3.39
CA THR A 127 -16.01 17.46 3.04
C THR A 127 -16.58 18.87 3.18
N ARG A 128 -15.79 19.81 3.70
CA ARG A 128 -16.21 21.17 4.06
C ARG A 128 -15.51 22.27 3.28
N LEU A 129 -14.58 21.90 2.40
CA LEU A 129 -13.84 22.80 1.54
C LEU A 129 -14.42 22.82 0.12
N SER A 130 -14.38 23.97 -0.53
CA SER A 130 -14.70 24.09 -1.95
C SER A 130 -13.68 23.35 -2.82
N ILE A 131 -14.03 23.05 -4.08
CA ILE A 131 -13.09 22.43 -5.05
C ILE A 131 -11.84 23.31 -5.22
N GLU A 132 -12.00 24.63 -5.21
CA GLU A 132 -10.91 25.58 -5.32
C GLU A 132 -9.95 25.47 -4.13
N ASP A 133 -10.50 25.47 -2.89
CA ASP A 133 -9.71 25.35 -1.67
C ASP A 133 -9.08 23.95 -1.53
N LEU A 134 -9.76 22.88 -1.98
CA LEU A 134 -9.21 21.54 -2.03
C LEU A 134 -7.99 21.44 -2.95
N GLY A 135 -8.00 22.17 -4.07
CA GLY A 135 -6.84 22.28 -4.97
C GLY A 135 -5.61 22.82 -4.25
N ASP A 136 -5.78 23.89 -3.47
CA ASP A 136 -4.69 24.45 -2.68
C ASP A 136 -4.33 23.54 -1.50
N PHE A 137 -5.32 22.95 -0.83
CA PHE A 137 -5.11 22.05 0.31
C PHE A 137 -4.26 20.82 -0.07
N PHE A 138 -4.66 20.09 -1.13
CA PHE A 138 -3.93 18.92 -1.59
C PHE A 138 -2.67 19.25 -2.38
N SER A 139 -2.42 20.51 -2.76
CA SER A 139 -1.26 20.91 -3.54
C SER A 139 0.09 20.53 -2.90
N ILE A 140 0.13 20.40 -1.60
CA ILE A 140 1.31 19.97 -0.85
C ILE A 140 1.80 18.56 -1.26
N LEU A 141 0.89 17.69 -1.72
CA LEU A 141 1.20 16.34 -2.17
C LEU A 141 2.00 16.31 -3.49
N TRP A 142 1.92 17.41 -4.25
CA TRP A 142 2.67 17.60 -5.51
C TRP A 142 3.45 18.92 -5.53
N GLY A 143 4.10 19.23 -4.40
CA GLY A 143 5.07 20.30 -4.26
C GLY A 143 4.51 21.71 -4.49
N ARG A 144 3.20 21.88 -4.39
CA ARG A 144 2.48 23.16 -4.66
C ARG A 144 2.68 23.66 -6.11
N GLU A 145 2.95 22.74 -7.06
CA GLU A 145 3.15 23.10 -8.46
C GLU A 145 1.84 23.67 -9.04
N PRO A 146 1.84 24.94 -9.52
CA PRO A 146 0.60 25.60 -9.94
C PRO A 146 -0.07 24.94 -11.14
N ILE A 147 0.71 24.44 -12.10
CA ILE A 147 0.22 23.79 -13.32
C ILE A 147 -0.47 22.46 -12.97
N ILE A 148 0.11 21.67 -12.05
CA ILE A 148 -0.47 20.42 -11.56
C ILE A 148 -1.74 20.71 -10.74
N THR A 149 -1.71 21.76 -9.90
CA THR A 149 -2.88 22.17 -9.12
C THR A 149 -4.03 22.62 -10.02
N LYS A 150 -3.72 23.31 -11.12
CA LYS A 150 -4.72 23.66 -12.16
C LYS A 150 -5.30 22.40 -12.80
N LEU A 151 -4.47 21.44 -13.22
CA LEU A 151 -4.94 20.18 -13.79
C LEU A 151 -5.90 19.46 -12.84
N TYR A 152 -5.54 19.35 -11.56
CA TYR A 152 -6.41 18.76 -10.54
C TYR A 152 -7.77 19.46 -10.49
N ARG A 153 -7.79 20.82 -10.41
CA ARG A 153 -9.03 21.61 -10.37
C ARG A 153 -9.88 21.41 -11.62
N ASP A 154 -9.27 21.43 -12.79
CA ASP A 154 -9.96 21.23 -14.07
C ASP A 154 -10.63 19.86 -14.12
N MET A 155 -9.94 18.80 -13.69
CA MET A 155 -10.49 17.45 -13.64
C MET A 155 -11.62 17.31 -12.63
N VAL A 156 -11.47 17.84 -11.41
CA VAL A 156 -12.50 17.73 -10.37
C VAL A 156 -13.71 18.59 -10.70
N THR A 157 -13.52 19.78 -11.30
CA THR A 157 -14.61 20.63 -11.79
C THR A 157 -15.40 19.91 -12.90
N ALA A 158 -14.70 19.21 -13.80
CA ALA A 158 -15.35 18.41 -14.84
C ALA A 158 -16.20 17.28 -14.23
N LEU A 159 -15.70 16.56 -13.20
CA LEU A 159 -16.50 15.58 -12.46
C LEU A 159 -17.73 16.24 -11.81
N GLY A 160 -17.55 17.38 -11.15
CA GLY A 160 -18.63 18.09 -10.47
C GLY A 160 -19.71 18.59 -11.43
N SER A 161 -19.37 18.92 -12.69
CA SER A 161 -20.34 19.34 -13.70
C SER A 161 -21.33 18.24 -14.10
N LEU A 162 -21.04 16.99 -13.75
CA LEU A 162 -21.86 15.80 -14.00
C LEU A 162 -22.25 15.06 -12.72
N ASP A 163 -22.18 15.72 -11.55
CA ASP A 163 -22.53 15.15 -10.24
C ASP A 163 -21.65 13.97 -9.82
N PHE A 164 -20.35 14.02 -10.09
CA PHE A 164 -19.36 12.99 -9.73
C PHE A 164 -19.76 11.56 -10.14
N PRO A 165 -20.07 11.32 -11.43
CA PRO A 165 -20.58 10.03 -11.87
C PRO A 165 -19.46 8.98 -11.90
N LYS A 166 -19.81 7.72 -11.65
CA LYS A 166 -18.93 6.58 -11.88
C LYS A 166 -18.79 6.26 -13.37
N ASP A 167 -19.89 6.42 -14.13
CA ASP A 167 -19.95 6.13 -15.56
C ASP A 167 -20.38 7.37 -16.32
N ALA A 168 -19.75 7.59 -17.45
CA ALA A 168 -20.07 8.65 -18.39
C ALA A 168 -20.26 8.07 -19.80
N PHE A 169 -20.98 8.77 -20.66
CA PHE A 169 -21.32 8.31 -22.00
C PHE A 169 -20.92 9.37 -23.01
N VAL A 170 -20.29 8.95 -24.10
CA VAL A 170 -19.84 9.82 -25.19
C VAL A 170 -20.35 9.30 -26.54
N PRO A 171 -20.44 10.16 -27.57
CA PRO A 171 -20.77 9.74 -28.91
C PRO A 171 -19.64 8.93 -29.53
N LEU A 172 -19.93 8.24 -30.64
CA LEU A 172 -18.99 7.29 -31.25
C LEU A 172 -17.74 7.96 -31.83
N ASP A 173 -17.85 9.22 -32.28
CA ASP A 173 -16.73 10.01 -32.81
C ASP A 173 -15.66 10.33 -31.77
N ALA A 174 -15.98 10.22 -30.49
CA ALA A 174 -15.02 10.36 -29.41
C ALA A 174 -13.85 9.36 -29.49
N ILE A 175 -14.12 8.19 -30.04
CA ILE A 175 -13.19 7.06 -30.11
C ILE A 175 -12.77 6.67 -31.54
N ASP A 176 -13.26 7.40 -32.55
CA ASP A 176 -12.92 7.12 -33.95
C ASP A 176 -11.53 7.68 -34.27
N ALA A 177 -10.56 6.79 -34.51
CA ALA A 177 -9.19 7.15 -34.85
C ALA A 177 -8.96 7.26 -36.38
N THR A 178 -10.01 7.08 -37.21
CA THR A 178 -9.89 7.20 -38.68
C THR A 178 -10.00 8.63 -39.17
N ASN A 179 -10.53 9.52 -38.34
CA ASN A 179 -10.64 10.94 -38.68
C ASN A 179 -9.35 11.68 -38.29
N PRO A 180 -8.55 12.18 -39.27
CA PRO A 180 -7.30 12.88 -38.97
C PRO A 180 -7.49 14.21 -38.22
N ASP A 181 -8.68 14.82 -38.31
CA ASP A 181 -8.99 16.11 -37.69
C ASP A 181 -9.42 15.97 -36.22
N ILE A 182 -9.69 14.74 -35.75
CA ILE A 182 -10.22 14.47 -34.40
C ILE A 182 -9.31 13.48 -33.66
N THR A 183 -8.80 13.89 -32.52
CA THR A 183 -7.97 13.00 -31.68
C THR A 183 -8.86 12.08 -30.84
N SER A 184 -8.70 10.77 -31.00
CA SER A 184 -9.43 9.79 -30.20
C SER A 184 -9.03 9.86 -28.72
N ILE A 185 -10.01 9.78 -27.80
CA ILE A 185 -9.75 9.77 -26.34
C ILE A 185 -9.04 8.51 -25.87
N ILE A 186 -8.99 7.45 -26.69
CA ILE A 186 -8.31 6.19 -26.34
C ILE A 186 -6.80 6.33 -26.49
N THR A 187 -6.34 7.11 -27.45
CA THR A 187 -4.93 7.23 -27.76
C THR A 187 -4.18 8.09 -26.73
N VAL A 188 -2.87 7.84 -26.59
CA VAL A 188 -2.01 8.70 -25.74
C VAL A 188 -2.06 10.17 -26.21
N ALA A 189 -2.17 10.42 -27.51
CA ALA A 189 -2.36 11.77 -28.05
C ALA A 189 -3.65 12.44 -27.58
N GLY A 190 -4.65 11.67 -27.14
CA GLY A 190 -5.88 12.21 -26.54
C GLY A 190 -5.66 13.03 -25.28
N LEU A 191 -4.50 12.90 -24.63
CA LEU A 191 -4.11 13.69 -23.46
C LEU A 191 -3.47 15.06 -23.83
N SER A 192 -3.31 15.40 -25.13
CA SER A 192 -2.78 16.70 -25.54
C SER A 192 -3.72 17.85 -25.18
N GLY A 193 -3.17 18.99 -24.75
CA GLY A 193 -3.91 20.17 -24.33
C GLY A 193 -4.41 20.09 -22.89
N LEU A 194 -3.80 19.30 -22.03
CA LEU A 194 -4.12 19.25 -20.59
C LEU A 194 -3.66 20.51 -19.84
N SER A 195 -2.60 21.19 -20.30
CA SER A 195 -2.03 22.36 -19.65
C SER A 195 -2.91 23.61 -19.78
N ASP A 196 -3.55 23.79 -20.92
CA ASP A 196 -4.31 25.02 -21.28
C ASP A 196 -5.80 24.79 -21.59
N GLY A 197 -6.23 23.51 -21.69
CA GLY A 197 -7.62 23.17 -21.99
C GLY A 197 -8.03 23.49 -23.45
N THR A 198 -7.07 23.62 -24.37
CA THR A 198 -7.32 24.00 -25.76
C THR A 198 -7.86 22.90 -26.65
N SER A 199 -7.96 21.66 -26.13
CA SER A 199 -8.48 20.53 -26.90
C SER A 199 -9.95 20.74 -27.29
N GLU A 200 -10.36 20.13 -28.41
CA GLU A 200 -11.73 20.14 -28.89
C GLU A 200 -12.73 19.70 -27.81
N GLN A 201 -13.88 20.37 -27.75
CA GLN A 201 -14.93 20.09 -26.77
C GLN A 201 -15.80 18.92 -27.21
N ILE A 202 -16.05 18.00 -26.29
CA ILE A 202 -16.97 16.88 -26.49
C ILE A 202 -18.13 16.93 -25.50
N GLU A 203 -19.33 16.57 -25.94
CA GLU A 203 -20.47 16.46 -25.05
C GLU A 203 -20.43 15.08 -24.34
N VAL A 204 -20.49 15.12 -23.02
CA VAL A 204 -20.50 13.96 -22.16
C VAL A 204 -21.82 13.93 -21.37
N ARG A 205 -22.39 12.74 -21.16
CA ARG A 205 -23.61 12.55 -20.38
C ARG A 205 -23.41 11.52 -19.28
N ASN A 206 -24.06 11.75 -18.15
CA ASN A 206 -24.16 10.74 -17.11
C ASN A 206 -25.41 9.88 -17.29
N ARG A 207 -25.61 8.84 -16.42
CA ARG A 207 -26.81 7.97 -16.46
C ARG A 207 -28.10 8.68 -16.12
N THR A 208 -28.06 9.75 -15.33
CA THR A 208 -29.22 10.52 -14.88
C THR A 208 -29.71 11.53 -15.92
N GLY A 209 -28.94 11.76 -16.99
CA GLY A 209 -29.25 12.64 -18.09
C GLY A 209 -28.56 14.01 -18.02
N SER A 210 -27.78 14.31 -16.98
CA SER A 210 -26.95 15.51 -16.93
C SER A 210 -25.93 15.48 -18.08
N ALA A 211 -25.70 16.63 -18.72
CA ALA A 211 -24.79 16.77 -19.83
C ALA A 211 -23.82 17.93 -19.60
N ALA A 212 -22.57 17.76 -20.00
CA ALA A 212 -21.56 18.81 -19.97
C ALA A 212 -20.72 18.78 -21.26
N ARG A 213 -20.21 19.93 -21.68
CA ARG A 213 -19.19 20.03 -22.73
C ARG A 213 -17.84 20.16 -22.08
N LEU A 214 -16.94 19.22 -22.36
CA LEU A 214 -15.65 19.11 -21.71
C LEU A 214 -14.55 18.98 -22.76
N PRO A 215 -13.32 19.48 -22.48
CA PRO A 215 -12.17 19.24 -23.33
C PRO A 215 -11.91 17.75 -23.51
N ARG A 216 -11.61 17.30 -24.73
CA ARG A 216 -11.28 15.88 -25.02
C ARG A 216 -10.14 15.37 -24.15
N SER A 217 -9.11 16.17 -23.93
CA SER A 217 -7.98 15.83 -23.05
C SER A 217 -8.41 15.57 -21.60
N THR A 218 -9.33 16.39 -21.08
CA THR A 218 -9.90 16.19 -19.74
C THR A 218 -10.72 14.89 -19.68
N VAL A 219 -11.54 14.60 -20.70
CA VAL A 219 -12.31 13.36 -20.79
C VAL A 219 -11.38 12.15 -20.88
N ALA A 220 -10.32 12.22 -21.69
CA ALA A 220 -9.30 11.17 -21.78
C ALA A 220 -8.57 10.95 -20.44
N ALA A 221 -8.22 12.04 -19.73
CA ALA A 221 -7.57 11.97 -18.43
C ALA A 221 -8.49 11.35 -17.36
N LEU A 222 -9.77 11.71 -17.33
CA LEU A 222 -10.76 11.18 -16.38
C LEU A 222 -11.19 9.74 -16.67
N THR A 223 -11.02 9.25 -17.90
CA THR A 223 -11.45 7.90 -18.27
C THR A 223 -10.48 6.85 -17.73
N ALA A 224 -10.91 6.06 -16.78
CA ALA A 224 -10.19 4.89 -16.29
C ALA A 224 -10.30 3.72 -17.28
N GLU A 225 -11.51 3.45 -17.76
CA GLU A 225 -11.82 2.29 -18.58
C GLU A 225 -12.87 2.63 -19.62
N ILE A 226 -12.71 2.06 -20.81
CA ILE A 226 -13.74 2.10 -21.87
C ILE A 226 -14.35 0.70 -22.06
N TRP A 227 -15.67 0.64 -22.22
CA TRP A 227 -16.40 -0.60 -22.43
C TRP A 227 -16.71 -0.79 -23.90
N ILE A 228 -16.15 -1.85 -24.48
CA ILE A 228 -16.38 -2.26 -25.86
C ILE A 228 -17.24 -3.53 -25.87
N THR A 229 -18.53 -3.37 -26.19
CA THR A 229 -19.42 -4.51 -26.32
C THR A 229 -19.17 -5.25 -27.62
N ILE A 230 -18.72 -6.52 -27.52
CA ILE A 230 -18.49 -7.40 -28.65
C ILE A 230 -19.82 -7.96 -29.12
N ARG A 231 -20.06 -7.94 -30.43
CA ARG A 231 -21.33 -8.43 -31.01
C ARG A 231 -21.36 -9.94 -31.10
N ASP A 232 -20.30 -10.53 -31.57
CA ASP A 232 -20.21 -11.97 -31.82
C ASP A 232 -19.29 -12.57 -30.75
N LYS A 233 -19.82 -13.47 -29.90
CA LYS A 233 -19.06 -14.13 -28.84
C LYS A 233 -17.95 -15.01 -29.44
N PRO A 234 -16.64 -14.70 -29.21
CA PRO A 234 -15.57 -15.49 -29.82
C PRO A 234 -15.37 -16.84 -29.12
N TRP A 235 -15.56 -16.92 -27.81
CA TRP A 235 -15.41 -18.13 -27.00
C TRP A 235 -16.43 -18.15 -25.86
N ASP A 236 -16.78 -19.36 -25.39
CA ASP A 236 -17.84 -19.56 -24.39
C ASP A 236 -17.51 -18.96 -23.02
N PHE A 237 -16.24 -18.84 -22.66
CA PHE A 237 -15.84 -18.26 -21.39
C PHE A 237 -16.21 -16.77 -21.25
N PHE A 238 -16.50 -16.06 -22.34
CA PHE A 238 -17.00 -14.68 -22.30
C PHE A 238 -18.37 -14.56 -21.61
N ASP A 239 -19.11 -15.65 -21.42
CA ASP A 239 -20.33 -15.63 -20.62
C ASP A 239 -20.08 -15.25 -19.14
N HIS A 240 -18.85 -15.47 -18.66
CA HIS A 240 -18.47 -15.30 -17.28
C HIS A 240 -17.25 -14.36 -17.06
N THR A 241 -16.55 -14.00 -18.13
CA THR A 241 -15.28 -13.25 -18.04
C THR A 241 -15.22 -12.17 -19.11
N ASP A 242 -14.81 -10.99 -18.73
CA ASP A 242 -14.44 -9.93 -19.66
C ASP A 242 -12.94 -9.98 -19.93
N LEU A 243 -12.49 -9.53 -21.10
CA LEU A 243 -11.08 -9.35 -21.40
C LEU A 243 -10.72 -7.88 -21.17
N LEU A 244 -9.66 -7.65 -20.37
CA LEU A 244 -9.11 -6.31 -20.13
C LEU A 244 -7.80 -6.16 -20.90
N ASP A 245 -7.71 -5.11 -21.70
CA ASP A 245 -6.46 -4.67 -22.35
C ASP A 245 -5.92 -3.46 -21.59
N PHE A 246 -4.77 -3.65 -20.94
CA PHE A 246 -4.09 -2.60 -20.18
C PHE A 246 -3.12 -1.85 -21.09
N PRO A 247 -2.96 -0.52 -20.91
CA PRO A 247 -1.87 0.20 -21.53
C PRO A 247 -0.52 -0.41 -21.16
N GLY A 248 0.45 -0.34 -22.06
CA GLY A 248 1.79 -0.88 -21.80
C GLY A 248 2.41 -0.27 -20.54
N TYR A 249 2.92 -1.13 -19.66
CA TYR A 249 3.62 -0.68 -18.45
C TYR A 249 4.96 -0.06 -18.83
N ARG A 250 5.29 1.11 -18.26
CA ARG A 250 6.50 1.87 -18.59
C ARG A 250 7.44 1.99 -17.39
N SER A 251 8.73 2.12 -17.65
CA SER A 251 9.73 2.47 -16.62
C SER A 251 9.39 3.79 -15.95
N ARG A 252 9.58 3.88 -14.63
CA ARG A 252 9.30 5.09 -13.83
C ARG A 252 10.46 6.09 -13.92
N GLY A 253 10.14 7.36 -13.68
CA GLY A 253 11.05 8.48 -13.73
C GLY A 253 11.05 9.20 -15.09
N LEU A 254 10.97 10.53 -15.05
CA LEU A 254 11.11 11.38 -16.23
C LEU A 254 12.56 11.30 -16.74
N LYS A 255 12.72 11.03 -18.03
CA LYS A 255 14.04 10.95 -18.71
C LYS A 255 14.13 12.06 -19.76
N ALA A 256 15.33 12.56 -20.02
CA ALA A 256 15.56 13.54 -21.08
C ALA A 256 15.03 13.07 -22.44
N ALA A 257 15.21 11.78 -22.75
CA ALA A 257 14.67 11.16 -23.98
C ALA A 257 13.13 11.26 -24.12
N ASP A 258 12.37 11.40 -23.04
CA ASP A 258 10.91 11.59 -23.10
C ASP A 258 10.55 12.96 -23.70
N PHE A 259 11.50 13.91 -23.72
CA PHE A 259 11.30 15.31 -24.11
C PHE A 259 12.08 15.73 -25.35
N GLU A 260 12.79 14.77 -26.00
CA GLU A 260 13.68 15.05 -27.14
C GLU A 260 14.83 16.01 -26.79
N ASP A 261 15.26 16.01 -25.52
CA ASP A 261 16.30 16.86 -24.98
C ASP A 261 17.52 16.01 -24.61
N ASP A 262 18.73 16.42 -25.03
CA ASP A 262 19.97 15.67 -24.78
C ASP A 262 20.62 15.99 -23.41
N ASP A 263 20.11 17.01 -22.70
CA ASP A 263 20.71 17.47 -21.44
C ASP A 263 19.89 17.05 -20.21
N GLU A 264 20.48 16.27 -19.32
CA GLU A 264 19.95 16.07 -17.97
C GLU A 264 19.96 17.40 -17.17
N PRO A 265 18.86 17.74 -16.49
CA PRO A 265 18.77 19.00 -15.77
C PRO A 265 19.69 19.05 -14.55
N GLU A 266 20.74 19.85 -14.59
CA GLU A 266 21.54 20.21 -13.43
C GLU A 266 20.82 21.28 -12.58
N GLY A 267 20.59 20.98 -11.30
CA GLY A 267 20.43 22.01 -10.24
C GLY A 267 19.00 22.40 -9.80
N LYS A 268 17.91 22.11 -10.55
CA LYS A 268 16.53 22.20 -10.04
C LYS A 268 15.90 20.81 -10.02
N THR A 269 14.87 20.60 -9.19
CA THR A 269 14.07 19.37 -9.23
C THR A 269 13.67 19.10 -10.67
N GLY A 270 14.01 17.93 -11.22
CA GLY A 270 13.87 17.65 -12.66
C GLY A 270 12.46 17.98 -13.20
N ILE A 271 11.42 17.72 -12.41
CA ILE A 271 10.02 17.99 -12.78
C ILE A 271 9.71 19.48 -12.99
N ALA A 272 10.24 20.37 -12.12
CA ALA A 272 9.95 21.80 -12.24
C ALA A 272 10.49 22.40 -13.54
N LYS A 273 11.69 21.96 -13.98
CA LYS A 273 12.26 22.35 -15.27
C LYS A 273 11.40 21.88 -16.44
N TYR A 274 10.96 20.62 -16.42
CA TYR A 274 10.12 20.07 -17.49
C TYR A 274 8.74 20.74 -17.55
N LEU A 275 8.14 21.08 -16.39
CA LEU A 275 6.89 21.83 -16.33
C LEU A 275 7.04 23.27 -16.88
N GLU A 276 8.20 23.91 -16.66
CA GLU A 276 8.50 25.24 -17.23
C GLU A 276 8.72 25.18 -18.75
N GLN A 277 9.44 24.18 -19.25
CA GLN A 277 9.83 24.09 -20.67
C GLN A 277 8.75 23.49 -21.56
N ASN A 278 8.13 22.40 -21.11
CA ASN A 278 7.15 21.62 -21.88
C ASN A 278 5.97 21.21 -21.00
N PRO A 279 5.13 22.15 -20.53
CA PRO A 279 4.07 21.86 -19.55
C PRO A 279 3.10 20.79 -20.03
N ASP A 280 2.64 20.88 -21.28
CA ASP A 280 1.63 19.95 -21.82
C ASP A 280 2.20 18.52 -21.91
N LYS A 281 3.37 18.33 -22.50
CA LYS A 281 4.00 17.01 -22.62
C LYS A 281 4.35 16.42 -21.26
N THR A 282 4.77 17.26 -20.30
CA THR A 282 5.05 16.84 -18.92
C THR A 282 3.78 16.34 -18.25
N LEU A 283 2.67 17.08 -18.32
CA LEU A 283 1.38 16.66 -17.77
C LEU A 283 0.86 15.38 -18.43
N GLN A 284 0.97 15.26 -19.77
CA GLN A 284 0.60 14.03 -20.48
C GLN A 284 1.37 12.83 -19.94
N THR A 285 2.70 12.97 -19.82
CA THR A 285 3.58 11.88 -19.35
C THR A 285 3.27 11.50 -17.91
N LEU A 286 3.14 12.48 -17.01
CA LEU A 286 2.77 12.24 -15.61
C LEU A 286 1.40 11.57 -15.48
N MET A 287 0.41 12.11 -16.20
CA MET A 287 -0.95 11.58 -16.14
C MET A 287 -1.03 10.16 -16.69
N LEU A 288 -0.36 9.87 -17.80
CA LEU A 288 -0.32 8.53 -18.38
C LEU A 288 0.34 7.52 -17.42
N ARG A 289 1.53 7.84 -16.92
CA ARG A 289 2.29 6.95 -16.03
C ARG A 289 1.58 6.71 -14.70
N GLY A 290 1.16 7.79 -14.03
CA GLY A 290 0.43 7.68 -12.77
C GLY A 290 -0.87 6.90 -12.93
N LYS A 291 -1.59 7.11 -14.05
CA LYS A 291 -2.85 6.43 -14.34
C LYS A 291 -2.65 4.93 -14.60
N VAL A 292 -1.67 4.54 -15.41
CA VAL A 292 -1.37 3.12 -15.68
C VAL A 292 -1.01 2.38 -14.40
N GLU A 293 -0.11 2.94 -13.60
CA GLU A 293 0.30 2.37 -12.30
C GLU A 293 -0.88 2.22 -11.36
N TYR A 294 -1.60 3.33 -11.13
CA TYR A 294 -2.74 3.36 -10.23
C TYR A 294 -3.84 2.37 -10.64
N LEU A 295 -4.19 2.34 -11.94
CA LEU A 295 -5.23 1.43 -12.43
C LEU A 295 -4.84 -0.03 -12.23
N PHE A 296 -3.59 -0.39 -12.53
CA PHE A 296 -3.12 -1.75 -12.29
C PHE A 296 -3.23 -2.12 -10.79
N GLN A 297 -2.72 -1.26 -9.90
CA GLN A 297 -2.82 -1.47 -8.45
C GLN A 297 -4.27 -1.65 -8.01
N ARG A 298 -5.18 -0.78 -8.46
CA ARG A 298 -6.60 -0.82 -8.14
C ARG A 298 -7.27 -2.12 -8.62
N TYR A 299 -7.04 -2.53 -9.86
CA TYR A 299 -7.63 -3.76 -10.41
C TYR A 299 -7.13 -5.03 -9.70
N VAL A 300 -5.88 -5.02 -9.23
CA VAL A 300 -5.33 -6.09 -8.38
C VAL A 300 -6.00 -6.09 -7.00
N GLU A 301 -6.12 -4.93 -6.37
CA GLU A 301 -6.76 -4.79 -5.05
C GLU A 301 -8.25 -5.15 -5.05
N GLU A 302 -8.99 -4.68 -6.04
CA GLU A 302 -10.41 -4.98 -6.23
C GLU A 302 -10.61 -6.42 -6.76
N GLN A 303 -9.51 -7.15 -7.01
CA GLN A 303 -9.54 -8.51 -7.58
C GLN A 303 -10.32 -8.59 -8.90
N GLU A 304 -10.29 -7.54 -9.70
CA GLU A 304 -10.88 -7.56 -11.04
C GLU A 304 -10.02 -8.39 -12.01
N ILE A 305 -8.69 -8.45 -11.79
CA ILE A 305 -7.77 -9.32 -12.55
C ILE A 305 -7.75 -10.71 -11.89
N THR A 306 -8.62 -11.59 -12.35
CA THR A 306 -8.67 -12.98 -11.86
C THR A 306 -7.64 -13.87 -12.52
N SER A 307 -7.31 -13.62 -13.78
CA SER A 307 -6.27 -14.31 -14.54
C SER A 307 -5.47 -13.28 -15.33
N MET A 308 -4.19 -13.52 -15.55
CA MET A 308 -3.30 -12.60 -16.25
C MET A 308 -2.67 -13.27 -17.47
N LEU A 309 -2.81 -12.64 -18.64
CA LEU A 309 -2.01 -12.94 -19.82
C LEU A 309 -0.85 -11.92 -19.86
N LEU A 310 0.33 -12.35 -19.48
CA LEU A 310 1.54 -11.53 -19.50
C LEU A 310 2.19 -11.65 -20.88
N CYS A 311 1.98 -10.65 -21.72
CA CYS A 311 2.45 -10.63 -23.09
C CYS A 311 3.85 -10.02 -23.16
N ALA A 312 4.83 -10.80 -23.60
CA ALA A 312 6.21 -10.36 -23.79
C ALA A 312 6.59 -10.37 -25.27
N GLN A 313 7.29 -9.32 -25.71
CA GLN A 313 7.88 -9.26 -27.06
C GLN A 313 9.37 -9.57 -26.99
N PRO A 314 10.00 -10.06 -28.06
CA PRO A 314 11.42 -10.43 -28.05
C PRO A 314 12.41 -9.31 -27.71
N ASN A 315 12.00 -8.05 -27.89
CA ASN A 315 12.83 -6.86 -27.69
C ASN A 315 12.47 -6.04 -26.43
N ASN A 316 11.59 -6.53 -25.56
CA ASN A 316 11.13 -5.79 -24.38
C ASN A 316 12.03 -6.10 -23.18
N LEU A 317 13.18 -5.43 -23.09
CA LEU A 317 14.18 -5.63 -22.03
C LEU A 317 14.11 -4.61 -20.90
N ASP A 318 13.27 -3.55 -20.98
CA ASP A 318 13.41 -2.36 -20.15
C ASP A 318 12.16 -1.96 -19.34
N VAL A 319 11.55 -2.89 -18.60
CA VAL A 319 10.47 -2.49 -17.69
C VAL A 319 10.86 -2.80 -16.24
N ASP A 320 11.65 -1.92 -15.64
CA ASP A 320 12.29 -2.11 -14.33
C ASP A 320 11.35 -2.52 -13.18
N GLN A 321 10.09 -2.11 -13.19
CA GLN A 321 9.16 -2.34 -12.08
C GLN A 321 8.07 -3.38 -12.37
N LEU A 322 7.87 -3.79 -13.61
CA LEU A 322 6.86 -4.79 -13.96
C LEU A 322 7.10 -6.14 -13.23
N PRO A 323 8.34 -6.62 -13.05
CA PRO A 323 8.60 -7.85 -12.30
C PRO A 323 8.06 -7.81 -10.86
N GLN A 324 8.23 -6.68 -10.14
CA GLN A 324 7.73 -6.53 -8.77
C GLN A 324 6.20 -6.51 -8.74
N VAL A 325 5.57 -5.85 -9.69
CA VAL A 325 4.11 -5.76 -9.83
C VAL A 325 3.49 -7.13 -10.10
N VAL A 326 4.08 -7.91 -11.02
CA VAL A 326 3.66 -9.30 -11.31
C VAL A 326 3.87 -10.20 -10.10
N ALA A 327 5.02 -10.11 -9.41
CA ALA A 327 5.31 -10.88 -8.21
C ALA A 327 4.31 -10.58 -7.09
N LYS A 328 3.92 -9.31 -6.90
CA LYS A 328 2.88 -8.91 -5.95
C LYS A 328 1.53 -9.52 -6.31
N TRP A 329 1.12 -9.46 -7.58
CA TRP A 329 -0.13 -10.09 -8.03
C TRP A 329 -0.12 -11.61 -7.81
N ILE A 330 1.00 -12.30 -8.08
CA ILE A 330 1.17 -13.73 -7.80
C ILE A 330 1.01 -13.99 -6.28
N THR A 331 1.65 -13.17 -5.44
CA THR A 331 1.55 -13.29 -3.98
C THR A 331 0.11 -13.16 -3.48
N GLU A 332 -0.66 -12.24 -4.04
CA GLU A 332 -2.05 -11.99 -3.65
C GLU A 332 -3.01 -13.08 -4.17
N THR A 333 -2.75 -13.67 -5.34
CA THR A 333 -3.64 -14.65 -5.99
C THR A 333 -3.26 -16.09 -5.67
N HIS A 334 -1.98 -16.40 -5.65
CA HIS A 334 -1.47 -17.77 -5.50
C HIS A 334 -0.77 -18.02 -4.15
N GLY A 335 -0.38 -16.97 -3.45
CA GLY A 335 0.35 -17.03 -2.19
C GLY A 335 1.84 -16.69 -2.35
N PRO A 336 2.50 -16.27 -1.26
CA PRO A 336 3.89 -15.81 -1.28
C PRO A 336 4.90 -16.95 -1.48
N LYS A 337 4.60 -18.16 -1.02
CA LYS A 337 5.53 -19.30 -1.04
C LYS A 337 5.15 -20.32 -2.12
N PRO A 338 6.13 -21.08 -2.65
CA PRO A 338 5.87 -22.18 -3.58
C PRO A 338 4.87 -23.22 -3.05
N GLU A 339 4.91 -23.52 -1.75
CA GLU A 339 4.01 -24.47 -1.09
C GLU A 339 2.55 -24.02 -1.15
N ASP A 340 2.29 -22.72 -1.10
CA ASP A 340 0.94 -22.14 -1.17
C ASP A 340 0.28 -22.34 -2.52
N ARG A 341 1.06 -22.67 -3.57
CA ARG A 341 0.62 -22.80 -4.96
C ARG A 341 0.27 -24.24 -5.32
N ILE A 342 0.63 -25.21 -4.46
CA ILE A 342 0.33 -26.64 -4.70
C ILE A 342 -1.18 -26.84 -4.86
N GLY A 343 -1.59 -27.46 -5.98
CA GLY A 343 -2.99 -27.79 -6.28
C GLY A 343 -3.90 -26.61 -6.62
N LYS A 344 -3.36 -25.39 -6.70
CA LYS A 344 -4.09 -24.22 -7.21
C LYS A 344 -4.05 -24.18 -8.75
N ALA A 345 -5.10 -23.61 -9.35
CA ALA A 345 -5.11 -23.35 -10.78
C ALA A 345 -4.05 -22.30 -11.15
N GLU A 346 -3.35 -22.51 -12.23
CA GLU A 346 -2.40 -21.54 -12.78
C GLU A 346 -3.18 -20.42 -13.48
N LEU A 347 -3.18 -19.24 -12.86
CA LEU A 347 -3.91 -18.06 -13.36
C LEU A 347 -3.00 -17.11 -14.15
N LEU A 348 -1.69 -17.34 -14.17
CA LEU A 348 -0.71 -16.62 -14.97
C LEU A 348 -0.44 -17.40 -16.27
N PHE A 349 -0.58 -16.73 -17.39
CA PHE A 349 -0.28 -17.22 -18.73
C PHE A 349 0.82 -16.33 -19.31
N PHE A 350 2.01 -16.87 -19.52
CA PHE A 350 3.10 -16.11 -20.13
C PHE A 350 3.09 -16.32 -21.65
N VAL A 351 2.86 -15.25 -22.40
CA VAL A 351 2.65 -15.32 -23.85
C VAL A 351 3.80 -14.62 -24.58
N PHE A 352 4.62 -15.37 -25.29
CA PHE A 352 5.63 -14.83 -26.18
C PHE A 352 4.96 -14.38 -27.47
N THR A 353 4.73 -13.07 -27.59
CA THR A 353 4.06 -12.46 -28.76
C THR A 353 5.06 -12.14 -29.86
N LYS A 354 4.57 -12.00 -31.09
CA LYS A 354 5.39 -11.71 -32.30
C LYS A 354 6.52 -12.73 -32.49
N PHE A 355 6.29 -13.99 -32.15
CA PHE A 355 7.32 -15.02 -32.28
C PHE A 355 7.70 -15.28 -33.73
N ASP A 356 6.84 -14.90 -34.68
CA ASP A 356 7.11 -14.91 -36.15
C ASP A 356 8.30 -14.03 -36.58
N LEU A 357 8.79 -13.12 -35.73
CA LEU A 357 10.07 -12.43 -35.95
C LEU A 357 11.27 -13.38 -36.00
N HIS A 358 11.13 -14.59 -35.46
CA HIS A 358 12.15 -15.64 -35.52
C HIS A 358 12.06 -16.51 -36.78
N PHE A 359 11.06 -16.34 -37.66
CA PHE A 359 10.90 -17.11 -38.90
C PHE A 359 11.87 -16.73 -39.99
N LYS A 360 12.65 -15.67 -39.82
CA LYS A 360 13.70 -15.27 -40.77
C LYS A 360 15.04 -15.90 -40.40
N ARG A 361 15.71 -16.51 -41.42
CA ARG A 361 17.10 -16.92 -41.24
C ARG A 361 17.99 -15.71 -41.05
N LYS A 362 18.83 -15.77 -40.03
CA LYS A 362 19.84 -14.72 -39.76
C LYS A 362 21.23 -15.23 -40.06
N THR A 363 22.12 -14.35 -40.54
CA THR A 363 23.53 -14.68 -40.76
C THR A 363 24.23 -15.13 -39.46
N SER A 364 23.75 -14.68 -38.30
CA SER A 364 24.22 -15.09 -36.98
C SER A 364 23.94 -16.58 -36.69
N ASP A 365 22.91 -17.18 -37.30
CA ASP A 365 22.53 -18.58 -37.05
C ASP A 365 23.63 -19.54 -37.50
N ALA A 366 24.40 -19.17 -38.53
CA ALA A 366 25.55 -19.95 -39.03
C ALA A 366 26.77 -19.90 -38.06
N SER A 367 26.85 -18.86 -37.21
CA SER A 367 28.00 -18.64 -36.29
C SER A 367 27.71 -19.07 -34.86
N PHE A 368 26.47 -18.89 -34.39
CA PHE A 368 26.08 -19.11 -33.00
C PHE A 368 25.05 -20.23 -32.82
N GLY A 369 24.48 -20.75 -33.90
CA GLY A 369 23.44 -21.77 -33.88
C GLY A 369 22.02 -21.22 -33.67
N LEU A 370 21.05 -21.90 -34.31
CA LEU A 370 19.63 -21.56 -34.22
C LEU A 370 19.11 -21.75 -32.79
N GLU A 371 19.59 -22.78 -32.07
CA GLU A 371 19.20 -23.08 -30.69
C GLU A 371 19.55 -21.94 -29.75
N ASN A 372 20.75 -21.35 -29.80
CA ASN A 372 21.14 -20.22 -28.94
C ASN A 372 20.26 -18.99 -29.20
N ARG A 373 19.82 -18.75 -30.43
CA ARG A 373 18.90 -17.66 -30.74
C ARG A 373 17.52 -17.90 -30.13
N LEU A 374 17.03 -19.13 -30.19
CA LEU A 374 15.73 -19.50 -29.63
C LEU A 374 15.76 -19.56 -28.13
N GLU A 375 16.87 -19.99 -27.51
CA GLU A 375 17.07 -19.91 -26.07
C GLU A 375 17.05 -18.46 -25.61
N GLY A 376 17.77 -17.57 -26.25
CA GLY A 376 17.74 -16.14 -25.97
C GLY A 376 16.34 -15.51 -26.15
N ALA A 377 15.52 -16.04 -27.06
CA ALA A 377 14.14 -15.59 -27.26
C ALA A 377 13.21 -15.93 -26.08
N ILE A 378 13.55 -16.94 -25.27
CA ILE A 378 12.84 -17.31 -24.05
C ILE A 378 13.51 -16.67 -22.84
N ASP A 379 14.84 -16.79 -22.74
CA ASP A 379 15.59 -16.36 -21.56
C ASP A 379 15.48 -14.86 -21.30
N ASN A 380 15.61 -14.04 -22.35
CA ASN A 380 15.60 -12.59 -22.16
C ASN A 380 14.27 -12.08 -21.59
N PRO A 381 13.09 -12.38 -22.15
CA PRO A 381 11.83 -11.84 -21.65
C PRO A 381 11.29 -12.56 -20.39
N LEU A 382 11.68 -13.80 -20.13
CA LEU A 382 11.19 -14.56 -18.97
C LEU A 382 12.24 -14.64 -17.85
N ILE A 383 13.40 -15.23 -18.13
CA ILE A 383 14.37 -15.57 -17.08
C ILE A 383 15.14 -14.34 -16.62
N GLN A 384 15.64 -13.52 -17.56
CA GLN A 384 16.38 -12.31 -17.20
C GLN A 384 15.48 -11.24 -16.60
N SER A 385 14.23 -11.13 -17.04
CA SER A 385 13.29 -10.13 -16.53
C SER A 385 12.69 -10.54 -15.18
N TYR A 386 12.35 -11.81 -14.97
CA TYR A 386 11.58 -12.27 -13.79
C TYR A 386 12.31 -13.35 -12.97
N GLY A 387 13.38 -13.95 -13.48
CA GLY A 387 14.07 -15.09 -12.89
C GLY A 387 15.38 -14.75 -12.17
N ASN A 388 15.71 -13.49 -11.91
CA ASN A 388 17.02 -13.06 -11.40
C ASN A 388 17.36 -13.56 -9.98
N SER A 389 16.38 -13.84 -9.13
CA SER A 389 16.62 -14.43 -7.80
C SER A 389 16.44 -15.95 -7.81
N ALA A 390 17.12 -16.63 -6.88
CA ALA A 390 16.96 -18.08 -6.71
C ALA A 390 15.53 -18.46 -6.31
N ASP A 391 14.85 -17.59 -5.55
CA ASP A 391 13.49 -17.79 -5.07
C ASP A 391 12.43 -17.22 -6.01
N SER A 392 12.81 -16.87 -7.26
CA SER A 392 11.85 -16.32 -8.22
C SER A 392 10.76 -17.35 -8.56
N TRP A 393 9.55 -16.85 -8.80
CA TRP A 393 8.41 -17.67 -9.22
C TRP A 393 8.66 -18.39 -10.55
N VAL A 394 9.57 -17.89 -11.38
CA VAL A 394 9.95 -18.54 -12.65
C VAL A 394 10.66 -19.86 -12.41
N LYS A 395 11.62 -19.87 -11.47
CA LYS A 395 12.44 -21.06 -11.16
C LYS A 395 11.77 -22.00 -10.16
N ASN A 396 10.91 -21.47 -9.30
CA ASN A 396 10.29 -22.21 -8.22
C ASN A 396 8.80 -21.85 -8.09
N TRP A 397 8.01 -22.29 -9.06
CA TRP A 397 6.56 -22.07 -9.04
C TRP A 397 5.87 -22.87 -7.96
N THR A 398 6.12 -24.19 -7.93
CA THR A 398 5.83 -25.05 -6.80
C THR A 398 7.14 -25.71 -6.36
N PRO A 399 7.25 -26.30 -5.15
CA PRO A 399 8.51 -26.85 -4.66
C PRO A 399 9.19 -27.77 -5.68
N GLY A 400 10.36 -27.37 -6.16
CA GLY A 400 11.17 -28.11 -7.12
C GLY A 400 10.63 -28.17 -8.55
N GLN A 401 9.63 -27.35 -8.88
CA GLN A 401 9.06 -27.26 -10.24
C GLN A 401 9.09 -25.81 -10.71
N PRO A 402 9.67 -25.52 -11.87
CA PRO A 402 9.63 -24.20 -12.50
C PRO A 402 8.23 -23.86 -12.99
N PHE A 403 8.01 -22.59 -13.29
CA PHE A 403 6.81 -22.12 -14.00
C PHE A 403 6.82 -22.64 -15.45
N ASN A 404 5.73 -23.29 -15.87
CA ASN A 404 5.66 -23.92 -17.19
C ASN A 404 4.38 -23.59 -17.99
N ASN A 405 3.67 -22.54 -17.62
CA ASN A 405 2.45 -22.11 -18.31
C ASN A 405 2.75 -21.03 -19.37
N CYS A 406 3.70 -21.34 -20.29
CA CYS A 406 4.16 -20.48 -21.37
C CYS A 406 3.51 -20.84 -22.70
N TYR A 407 3.30 -19.84 -23.55
CA TYR A 407 2.64 -19.95 -24.86
C TYR A 407 3.37 -19.15 -25.93
N LEU A 408 3.32 -19.64 -27.16
CA LEU A 408 3.79 -18.89 -28.34
C LEU A 408 2.60 -18.28 -29.08
N MET A 409 2.78 -17.06 -29.58
CA MET A 409 1.74 -16.36 -30.33
C MET A 409 2.34 -15.52 -31.45
N ARG A 410 1.67 -15.54 -32.60
CA ARG A 410 1.86 -14.61 -33.73
C ARG A 410 0.55 -13.94 -34.09
N ASN A 411 0.62 -12.85 -34.85
CA ASN A 411 -0.57 -12.18 -35.33
C ASN A 411 -0.90 -12.58 -36.78
N PRO A 412 -1.87 -13.45 -37.05
CA PRO A 412 -2.20 -13.90 -38.37
C PRO A 412 -2.84 -12.80 -39.27
N ASN A 413 -3.24 -11.67 -38.68
CA ASN A 413 -3.74 -10.52 -39.45
C ASN A 413 -2.61 -9.69 -40.06
N ILE A 414 -1.36 -9.88 -39.62
CA ILE A 414 -0.16 -9.35 -40.25
C ILE A 414 0.34 -10.42 -41.21
N LEU A 415 -0.12 -10.33 -42.48
CA LEU A 415 0.18 -11.34 -43.49
C LEU A 415 1.67 -11.38 -43.82
N ASN A 416 2.31 -12.52 -43.58
CA ASN A 416 3.71 -12.77 -43.90
C ASN A 416 3.80 -13.63 -45.18
N GLY A 417 3.81 -12.98 -46.36
CA GLY A 417 3.89 -13.65 -47.64
C GLY A 417 5.26 -14.29 -47.96
N GLU A 418 6.27 -14.13 -47.10
CA GLU A 418 7.54 -14.86 -47.22
C GLU A 418 7.42 -16.30 -46.74
N ILE A 419 6.57 -16.53 -45.72
CA ILE A 419 6.40 -17.80 -45.03
C ILE A 419 5.12 -18.51 -45.44
N PHE A 420 4.02 -17.76 -45.65
CA PHE A 420 2.70 -18.30 -45.93
C PHE A 420 2.26 -17.97 -47.36
N ASP A 421 1.54 -18.88 -47.98
CA ASP A 421 0.76 -18.59 -49.16
C ASP A 421 -0.47 -17.81 -48.75
N ILE A 422 -0.73 -16.67 -49.42
CA ILE A 422 -1.78 -15.74 -49.09
C ILE A 422 -2.87 -15.77 -50.14
N GLU A 423 -4.12 -15.99 -49.76
CA GLU A 423 -5.31 -15.86 -50.61
C GLU A 423 -6.22 -14.76 -50.06
N GLY A 424 -6.25 -13.62 -50.74
CA GLY A 424 -6.96 -12.43 -50.27
C GLY A 424 -6.34 -11.86 -49.03
N ASP A 425 -7.08 -11.87 -47.92
CA ASP A 425 -6.67 -11.41 -46.58
C ASP A 425 -6.47 -12.56 -45.58
N ARG A 426 -6.19 -13.77 -46.08
CA ARG A 426 -6.04 -14.99 -45.27
C ARG A 426 -4.82 -15.80 -45.68
N GLU A 427 -4.27 -16.53 -44.73
CA GLU A 427 -3.26 -17.54 -44.90
C GLU A 427 -3.90 -18.81 -45.50
N ALA A 428 -3.38 -19.32 -46.63
CA ALA A 428 -3.89 -20.50 -47.31
C ALA A 428 -3.06 -21.77 -47.01
N GLY A 429 -1.76 -21.58 -46.70
CA GLY A 429 -0.84 -22.69 -46.45
C GLY A 429 0.55 -22.17 -46.09
N VAL A 430 1.43 -23.06 -45.65
CA VAL A 430 2.86 -22.77 -45.51
C VAL A 430 3.48 -22.93 -46.90
N ARG A 431 4.40 -22.04 -47.29
CA ARG A 431 5.14 -22.15 -48.52
C ARG A 431 6.06 -23.37 -48.53
N SER A 432 6.01 -24.20 -49.56
CA SER A 432 6.84 -25.41 -49.68
C SER A 432 8.34 -25.12 -49.59
N SER A 433 8.79 -23.92 -50.00
CA SER A 433 10.19 -23.49 -49.84
C SER A 433 10.62 -23.32 -48.40
N GLU A 434 9.69 -23.08 -47.49
CA GLU A 434 9.96 -22.74 -46.06
C GLU A 434 9.64 -23.91 -45.12
N GLU A 435 8.95 -24.95 -45.56
CA GLU A 435 8.57 -26.12 -44.73
C GLU A 435 9.79 -26.72 -44.01
N ALA A 436 10.87 -27.02 -44.77
CA ALA A 436 12.08 -27.62 -44.18
C ALA A 436 12.75 -26.73 -43.11
N PHE A 437 12.70 -25.42 -43.30
CA PHE A 437 13.24 -24.48 -42.30
C PHE A 437 12.35 -24.37 -41.08
N LEU A 438 11.04 -24.39 -41.22
CA LEU A 438 10.10 -24.37 -40.10
C LEU A 438 10.13 -25.66 -39.29
N ASP A 439 10.38 -26.82 -39.95
CA ASP A 439 10.61 -28.10 -39.25
C ASP A 439 11.93 -28.08 -38.49
N GLU A 440 12.99 -27.49 -39.01
CA GLU A 440 14.25 -27.28 -38.35
C GLU A 440 14.06 -26.33 -37.15
N LEU A 441 13.32 -25.22 -37.35
CA LEU A 441 13.01 -24.25 -36.30
C LEU A 441 12.20 -24.87 -35.13
N LYS A 442 11.19 -25.69 -35.48
CA LYS A 442 10.38 -26.45 -34.51
C LYS A 442 11.24 -27.40 -33.69
N SER A 443 12.05 -28.21 -34.39
CA SER A 443 12.91 -29.20 -33.75
C SER A 443 13.96 -28.55 -32.86
N SER A 444 14.56 -27.44 -33.32
CA SER A 444 15.49 -26.67 -32.53
C SER A 444 14.83 -26.03 -31.31
N PHE A 445 13.61 -25.47 -31.45
CA PHE A 445 12.85 -24.92 -30.35
C PHE A 445 12.53 -25.96 -29.25
N ALA A 446 12.05 -27.14 -29.66
CA ALA A 446 11.76 -28.24 -28.75
C ALA A 446 13.05 -28.82 -28.09
N GLY A 447 14.22 -28.59 -28.75
CA GLY A 447 15.54 -28.96 -28.24
C GLY A 447 16.06 -28.05 -27.12
N VAL A 448 15.65 -26.77 -27.09
CA VAL A 448 16.16 -25.76 -26.16
C VAL A 448 15.79 -26.08 -24.70
N PRO A 449 16.77 -26.05 -23.75
CA PRO A 449 16.51 -26.32 -22.34
C PRO A 449 15.39 -25.46 -21.76
N SER A 450 15.41 -24.14 -21.96
CA SER A 450 14.41 -23.21 -21.46
C SER A 450 13.00 -23.50 -22.03
N ALA A 451 12.90 -23.99 -23.26
CA ALA A 451 11.61 -24.38 -23.82
C ALA A 451 11.04 -25.64 -23.11
N ARG A 452 11.91 -26.62 -22.82
CA ARG A 452 11.50 -27.85 -22.11
C ARG A 452 11.12 -27.58 -20.65
N GLU A 453 11.73 -26.59 -20.05
CA GLU A 453 11.47 -26.22 -18.65
C GLU A 453 10.18 -25.40 -18.51
N HIS A 454 9.93 -24.48 -19.42
CA HIS A 454 8.87 -23.47 -19.26
C HIS A 454 7.62 -23.70 -20.11
N PHE A 455 7.64 -24.65 -21.03
CA PHE A 455 6.46 -25.06 -21.80
C PHE A 455 6.02 -26.46 -21.42
N LYS A 456 4.72 -26.68 -21.24
CA LYS A 456 4.15 -28.02 -20.95
C LYS A 456 4.43 -29.01 -22.09
N ASP A 457 4.35 -28.54 -23.32
CA ASP A 457 4.68 -29.25 -24.55
C ASP A 457 5.19 -28.24 -25.59
N PRO A 458 6.51 -28.12 -25.76
CA PRO A 458 7.11 -27.16 -26.70
C PRO A 458 6.73 -27.43 -28.18
N GLU A 459 6.61 -28.69 -28.59
CA GLU A 459 6.22 -29.02 -29.97
C GLU A 459 4.78 -28.61 -30.24
N GLN A 460 3.87 -28.93 -29.33
CA GLN A 460 2.48 -28.51 -29.40
C GLN A 460 2.34 -26.99 -29.40
N ALA A 461 3.08 -26.28 -28.56
CA ALA A 461 3.05 -24.82 -28.51
C ALA A 461 3.47 -24.21 -29.86
N PHE A 462 4.48 -24.79 -30.50
CA PHE A 462 4.92 -24.37 -31.85
C PHE A 462 3.87 -24.66 -32.90
N ASP A 463 3.31 -25.89 -32.97
CA ASP A 463 2.28 -26.29 -33.94
C ASP A 463 1.02 -25.42 -33.83
N GLU A 464 0.56 -25.14 -32.61
CA GLU A 464 -0.61 -24.31 -32.41
C GLU A 464 -0.34 -22.83 -32.83
N MET A 465 0.85 -22.30 -32.59
CA MET A 465 1.25 -20.99 -33.10
C MET A 465 1.29 -20.96 -34.65
N MET A 466 1.73 -22.04 -35.28
CA MET A 466 1.75 -22.16 -36.75
C MET A 466 0.37 -22.33 -37.40
N ARG A 467 -0.65 -22.59 -36.62
CA ARG A 467 -2.01 -22.80 -37.12
C ARG A 467 -2.48 -21.61 -37.94
N LEU A 468 -2.89 -21.90 -39.20
CA LEU A 468 -3.31 -20.88 -40.14
C LEU A 468 -4.49 -20.06 -39.65
N ASN A 469 -4.41 -18.75 -39.82
CA ASN A 469 -5.43 -17.76 -39.43
C ASN A 469 -5.79 -17.75 -37.93
N ASP A 470 -5.00 -18.44 -37.08
CA ASP A 470 -5.21 -18.54 -35.66
C ASP A 470 -4.00 -18.01 -34.84
N GLY A 471 -2.79 -18.39 -35.20
CA GLY A 471 -1.55 -17.90 -34.61
C GLY A 471 -1.34 -18.26 -33.16
N GLY A 472 -2.01 -19.33 -32.62
CA GLY A 472 -1.93 -19.76 -31.23
C GLY A 472 -3.07 -19.24 -30.34
N ALA A 473 -3.93 -18.35 -30.84
CA ALA A 473 -4.99 -17.71 -30.02
C ALA A 473 -6.01 -18.73 -29.47
N SER A 474 -6.46 -19.70 -30.29
CA SER A 474 -7.38 -20.74 -29.85
C SER A 474 -6.76 -21.69 -28.82
N PHE A 475 -5.45 -21.92 -28.89
CA PHE A 475 -4.75 -22.74 -27.89
C PHE A 475 -4.75 -22.05 -26.53
N ILE A 476 -4.38 -20.77 -26.50
CA ILE A 476 -4.46 -19.95 -25.27
C ILE A 476 -5.89 -19.93 -24.74
N ALA A 477 -6.89 -19.69 -25.59
CA ALA A 477 -8.29 -19.64 -25.20
C ALA A 477 -8.79 -20.97 -24.59
N ARG A 478 -8.41 -22.14 -25.15
CA ARG A 478 -8.75 -23.45 -24.58
C ARG A 478 -8.14 -23.66 -23.20
N ASN A 479 -6.91 -23.19 -22.96
CA ASN A 479 -6.25 -23.32 -21.65
C ASN A 479 -6.73 -22.26 -20.65
N LEU A 480 -7.23 -21.13 -21.13
CA LEU A 480 -7.82 -20.07 -20.30
C LEU A 480 -9.25 -20.42 -19.84
N ALA A 481 -10.04 -21.11 -20.67
CA ALA A 481 -11.43 -21.41 -20.39
C ALA A 481 -11.69 -22.09 -19.03
N PRO A 482 -10.90 -23.07 -18.55
CA PRO A 482 -11.09 -23.70 -17.25
C PRO A 482 -10.95 -22.74 -16.08
N VAL A 483 -10.15 -21.66 -16.20
CA VAL A 483 -9.93 -20.68 -15.15
C VAL A 483 -10.87 -19.46 -15.27
N CYS A 484 -11.61 -19.33 -16.35
CA CYS A 484 -12.59 -18.28 -16.58
C CYS A 484 -14.00 -18.69 -16.08
N ASN A 485 -14.11 -19.10 -14.83
CA ASN A 485 -15.40 -19.48 -14.26
C ASN A 485 -15.68 -18.73 -12.94
N PRO A 486 -16.97 -18.48 -12.59
CA PRO A 486 -17.34 -17.71 -11.40
C PRO A 486 -16.81 -18.31 -10.09
N GLY A 487 -16.67 -19.64 -10.03
CA GLY A 487 -16.23 -20.34 -8.82
C GLY A 487 -14.79 -20.00 -8.40
N ILE A 488 -13.92 -19.59 -9.32
CA ILE A 488 -12.56 -19.20 -9.00
C ILE A 488 -12.56 -17.85 -8.28
N LYS A 489 -13.26 -16.86 -8.82
CA LYS A 489 -13.38 -15.54 -8.17
C LYS A 489 -14.03 -15.65 -6.79
N GLU A 490 -15.08 -16.46 -6.67
CA GLU A 490 -15.72 -16.73 -5.38
C GLU A 490 -14.75 -17.33 -4.36
N LYS A 491 -13.93 -18.31 -4.76
CA LYS A 491 -12.90 -18.90 -3.90
C LYS A 491 -11.84 -17.87 -3.47
N GLN A 492 -11.38 -17.02 -4.39
CA GLN A 492 -10.43 -15.95 -4.08
C GLN A 492 -11.01 -14.96 -3.06
N ILE A 493 -12.24 -14.49 -3.27
CA ILE A 493 -12.93 -13.56 -2.36
C ILE A 493 -13.14 -14.21 -0.98
N ARG A 494 -13.61 -15.49 -0.94
CA ARG A 494 -13.79 -16.22 0.33
C ARG A 494 -12.47 -16.39 1.09
N PHE A 495 -11.38 -16.71 0.40
CA PHE A 495 -10.07 -16.83 1.00
C PHE A 495 -9.60 -15.50 1.61
N ARG A 496 -9.73 -14.40 0.86
CA ARG A 496 -9.36 -13.06 1.35
C ARG A 496 -10.23 -12.62 2.53
N LEU A 497 -11.54 -12.87 2.46
CA LEU A 497 -12.46 -12.60 3.56
C LEU A 497 -12.08 -13.37 4.83
N LYS A 498 -11.75 -14.65 4.68
CA LYS A 498 -11.28 -15.47 5.81
C LYS A 498 -10.00 -14.89 6.43
N LYS A 499 -9.02 -14.52 5.61
CA LYS A 499 -7.77 -13.91 6.07
C LYS A 499 -8.01 -12.57 6.77
N LEU A 500 -8.92 -11.74 6.24
CA LEU A 500 -9.30 -10.47 6.85
C LEU A 500 -10.00 -10.67 8.19
N LYS A 501 -10.99 -11.60 8.25
CA LYS A 501 -11.67 -11.96 9.49
C LYS A 501 -10.68 -12.42 10.57
N GLN A 502 -9.73 -13.27 10.19
CA GLN A 502 -8.71 -13.77 11.10
C GLN A 502 -7.83 -12.62 11.64
N ARG A 503 -7.34 -11.72 10.78
CA ARG A 503 -6.55 -10.56 11.19
C ARG A 503 -7.34 -9.61 12.11
N LEU A 504 -8.63 -9.39 11.83
CA LEU A 504 -9.48 -8.59 12.70
C LEU A 504 -9.70 -9.28 14.05
N TYR A 505 -9.93 -10.59 14.04
CA TYR A 505 -10.07 -11.39 15.27
C TYR A 505 -8.81 -11.28 16.13
N GLU A 506 -7.64 -11.52 15.56
CA GLU A 506 -6.34 -11.42 16.23
C GLU A 506 -6.10 -10.05 16.85
N ARG A 507 -6.46 -8.97 16.13
CA ARG A 507 -6.30 -7.59 16.62
C ARG A 507 -7.34 -7.19 17.69
N LEU A 508 -8.54 -7.73 17.65
CA LEU A 508 -9.62 -7.36 18.55
C LEU A 508 -9.74 -8.28 19.78
N SER A 509 -9.35 -9.55 19.66
CA SER A 509 -9.46 -10.53 20.74
C SER A 509 -8.74 -10.11 22.04
N PRO A 510 -7.57 -9.45 22.03
CA PRO A 510 -6.90 -9.00 23.24
C PRO A 510 -7.71 -8.01 24.09
N TYR A 511 -8.69 -7.35 23.48
CA TYR A 511 -9.54 -6.36 24.16
C TYR A 511 -10.78 -6.98 24.81
N HIS A 512 -11.09 -8.24 24.53
CA HIS A 512 -12.25 -8.92 25.04
C HIS A 512 -11.92 -9.77 26.28
N VAL A 513 -12.69 -9.59 27.36
CA VAL A 513 -12.59 -10.43 28.56
C VAL A 513 -13.70 -11.46 28.58
N SER A 514 -13.31 -12.75 28.53
CA SER A 514 -14.23 -13.88 28.60
C SER A 514 -14.76 -14.08 30.05
N SER A 515 -15.97 -14.58 30.17
CA SER A 515 -16.59 -14.92 31.46
C SER A 515 -16.10 -16.24 32.07
N ASP A 516 -15.48 -17.09 31.25
CA ASP A 516 -14.90 -18.38 31.71
C ASP A 516 -13.37 -18.23 31.88
N MET A 517 -12.97 -18.01 33.12
CA MET A 517 -11.62 -17.63 33.49
C MET A 517 -10.67 -18.83 33.45
N ASP A 518 -11.12 -20.02 33.85
CA ASP A 518 -10.27 -21.20 33.95
C ASP A 518 -9.93 -21.77 32.55
N ALA A 519 -10.94 -21.89 31.70
CA ALA A 519 -10.72 -22.35 30.31
C ALA A 519 -9.85 -21.34 29.49
N ARG A 520 -9.98 -20.06 29.78
CA ARG A 520 -9.15 -19.02 29.17
C ARG A 520 -7.69 -19.10 29.62
N LEU A 521 -7.46 -19.30 30.92
CA LEU A 521 -6.11 -19.45 31.47
C LEU A 521 -5.41 -20.67 30.86
N GLU A 522 -6.08 -21.82 30.79
CA GLU A 522 -5.55 -23.06 30.21
C GLU A 522 -5.21 -22.90 28.73
N ALA A 523 -6.09 -22.28 27.94
CA ALA A 523 -5.83 -22.00 26.53
C ALA A 523 -4.64 -21.05 26.32
N ARG A 524 -4.53 -20.00 27.13
CA ARG A 524 -3.42 -19.06 27.06
C ARG A 524 -2.09 -19.66 27.47
N LEU A 525 -2.06 -20.48 28.50
CA LEU A 525 -0.85 -21.16 28.95
C LEU A 525 -0.35 -22.18 27.92
N SER A 526 -1.25 -22.85 27.20
CA SER A 526 -0.84 -23.77 26.14
C SER A 526 -0.17 -23.05 24.96
N VAL A 527 -0.65 -21.86 24.58
CA VAL A 527 -0.01 -21.02 23.57
C VAL A 527 1.30 -20.45 24.08
N ALA A 528 1.34 -19.96 25.32
CA ALA A 528 2.55 -19.42 25.93
C ALA A 528 3.68 -20.44 25.99
N GLN A 529 3.37 -21.73 26.20
CA GLN A 529 4.39 -22.78 26.20
C GLN A 529 5.08 -22.92 24.84
N ILE A 530 4.32 -22.84 23.73
CA ILE A 530 4.89 -22.87 22.37
C ILE A 530 5.82 -21.66 22.17
N VAL A 531 5.40 -20.49 22.60
CA VAL A 531 6.19 -19.25 22.52
C VAL A 531 7.49 -19.41 23.34
N ILE A 532 7.41 -19.91 24.56
CA ILE A 532 8.55 -20.15 25.45
C ILE A 532 9.56 -21.09 24.82
N ASP A 533 9.09 -22.19 24.22
CA ASP A 533 9.96 -23.16 23.55
C ASP A 533 10.73 -22.52 22.37
N GLU A 534 10.06 -21.65 21.57
CA GLU A 534 10.70 -20.89 20.49
C GLU A 534 11.67 -19.81 21.03
N LEU A 535 11.38 -19.18 22.17
CA LEU A 535 12.28 -18.23 22.81
C LEU A 535 13.56 -18.89 23.34
N TYR A 536 13.47 -20.09 23.90
CA TYR A 536 14.66 -20.86 24.29
C TYR A 536 15.49 -21.28 23.05
N LEU A 537 14.83 -21.62 21.95
CA LEU A 537 15.54 -21.87 20.68
C LEU A 537 16.27 -20.59 20.20
N CYS A 538 15.62 -19.45 20.26
CA CYS A 538 16.21 -18.16 19.93
C CYS A 538 17.44 -17.85 20.78
N ASP A 539 17.40 -18.15 22.10
CA ASP A 539 18.52 -17.98 23.00
C ASP A 539 19.66 -18.94 22.70
N SER A 540 19.37 -20.19 22.42
CA SER A 540 20.37 -21.20 22.04
C SER A 540 21.19 -20.78 20.81
N LEU A 541 20.62 -19.94 19.94
CA LEU A 541 21.27 -19.33 18.79
C LEU A 541 21.92 -17.97 19.10
N ALA A 542 21.97 -17.57 20.37
CA ALA A 542 22.49 -16.28 20.86
C ALA A 542 21.79 -15.06 20.21
N ARG A 543 20.48 -15.16 19.90
CA ARG A 543 19.68 -14.12 19.23
C ARG A 543 18.63 -13.45 20.11
N PHE A 544 18.44 -13.91 21.34
CA PHE A 544 17.46 -13.35 22.28
C PHE A 544 17.67 -11.86 22.53
N GLY A 545 18.91 -11.40 22.69
CA GLY A 545 19.21 -9.97 22.80
C GLY A 545 18.85 -9.17 21.56
N SER A 546 18.95 -9.77 20.36
CA SER A 546 18.51 -9.15 19.10
C SER A 546 16.99 -9.10 18.99
N LEU A 547 16.29 -10.11 19.50
CA LEU A 547 14.83 -10.13 19.58
C LEU A 547 14.32 -8.98 20.46
N LEU A 548 14.83 -8.83 21.68
CA LEU A 548 14.43 -7.74 22.57
C LEU A 548 14.76 -6.37 21.98
N ARG A 549 15.95 -6.23 21.39
CA ARG A 549 16.36 -4.98 20.73
C ARG A 549 15.45 -4.64 19.54
N GLY A 550 14.94 -5.63 18.83
CA GLY A 550 13.97 -5.41 17.74
C GLY A 550 12.64 -4.87 18.25
N PHE A 551 12.19 -5.32 19.40
CA PHE A 551 10.96 -4.82 20.05
C PHE A 551 11.12 -3.46 20.72
N MET A 552 12.34 -3.06 21.10
CA MET A 552 12.60 -1.75 21.70
C MET A 552 12.36 -0.63 20.69
N LEU A 553 11.77 0.45 21.16
CA LEU A 553 11.40 1.60 20.37
C LEU A 553 12.62 2.47 20.07
N PRO A 554 12.96 2.77 18.81
CA PRO A 554 14.05 3.68 18.47
C PRO A 554 13.73 5.12 18.89
N THR A 555 14.72 5.84 19.43
CA THR A 555 14.59 7.24 19.90
C THR A 555 14.06 8.16 18.79
N ALA A 556 14.53 7.99 17.56
CA ALA A 556 14.11 8.83 16.43
C ALA A 556 12.61 8.67 16.13
N SER A 557 12.11 7.43 16.03
CA SER A 557 10.69 7.16 15.77
C SER A 557 9.79 7.68 16.91
N LEU A 558 10.26 7.55 18.16
CA LEU A 558 9.55 8.09 19.31
C LEU A 558 9.52 9.62 19.29
N SER A 559 10.65 10.27 19.03
CA SER A 559 10.75 11.74 18.96
C SER A 559 9.73 12.30 17.97
N ASP A 560 9.65 11.71 16.80
CA ASP A 560 8.73 12.12 15.74
C ASP A 560 7.26 12.04 16.19
N ARG A 561 6.87 10.94 16.80
CA ARG A 561 5.49 10.74 17.32
C ARG A 561 5.14 11.71 18.45
N LEU A 562 6.09 12.02 19.36
CA LEU A 562 5.82 12.94 20.46
C LEU A 562 5.73 14.40 20.00
N HIS A 563 6.52 14.80 19.03
CA HIS A 563 6.38 16.12 18.41
C HIS A 563 5.01 16.28 17.77
N GLU A 564 4.57 15.30 17.01
CA GLU A 564 3.25 15.27 16.38
C GLU A 564 2.11 15.41 17.41
N ALA A 565 2.12 14.58 18.47
CA ALA A 565 1.11 14.61 19.50
C ALA A 565 1.04 15.97 20.24
N SER A 566 2.18 16.62 20.42
CA SER A 566 2.26 17.95 21.04
C SER A 566 1.76 19.08 20.15
N PHE A 567 1.92 18.96 18.83
CA PHE A 567 1.44 19.95 17.86
C PHE A 567 -0.08 20.01 17.78
N ASN A 568 -0.73 18.88 17.88
CA ASN A 568 -2.20 18.77 17.83
C ASN A 568 -2.93 19.53 18.94
N GLN A 569 -2.23 19.92 20.04
CA GLN A 569 -2.82 20.73 21.13
C GLN A 569 -2.84 22.23 20.86
N THR A 570 -1.89 22.75 20.09
CA THR A 570 -1.78 24.23 19.90
C THR A 570 -2.83 24.78 18.94
N THR A 571 -3.42 23.93 18.10
CA THR A 571 -4.47 24.32 17.15
C THR A 571 -5.87 24.42 17.78
N ASP A 572 -6.12 23.72 18.90
CA ASP A 572 -7.39 23.80 19.65
C ASP A 572 -7.45 24.92 20.70
N GLY A 573 -6.34 25.59 20.98
CA GLY A 573 -6.19 26.54 22.10
C GLY A 573 -6.55 27.99 21.84
N HIS A 574 -6.97 28.36 20.63
CA HIS A 574 -7.14 29.80 20.26
C HIS A 574 -8.60 30.25 20.05
N LYS A 575 -9.54 29.61 20.69
CA LYS A 575 -10.92 30.15 20.81
C LYS A 575 -11.22 30.39 22.26
N ASP A 576 -10.95 31.58 22.72
CA ASP A 576 -11.59 32.38 23.77
C ASP A 576 -10.55 33.29 24.50
N SER A 577 -10.35 34.46 23.95
CA SER A 577 -10.01 35.65 24.74
C SER A 577 -10.53 36.89 24.04
N PRO A 578 -11.32 37.71 24.68
CA PRO A 578 -11.87 38.92 24.08
C PRO A 578 -10.78 39.98 23.89
N THR A 579 -10.82 40.56 22.73
CA THR A 579 -10.09 41.78 22.32
C THR A 579 -10.05 42.84 23.40
N ALA A 580 -8.85 43.16 23.88
CA ALA A 580 -8.58 44.44 24.57
C ALA A 580 -7.57 45.24 23.72
N ALA A 581 -7.91 46.44 23.39
CA ALA A 581 -7.17 47.38 22.57
C ALA A 581 -5.81 47.82 23.19
N PRO A 582 -4.86 48.31 22.39
CA PRO A 582 -3.50 48.57 22.81
C PRO A 582 -3.40 49.84 23.65
N ALA A 583 -2.76 49.78 24.83
CA ALA A 583 -2.32 50.92 25.61
C ALA A 583 -0.79 51.05 25.54
N ALA A 584 -0.34 52.27 25.36
CA ALA A 584 1.01 52.73 25.13
C ALA A 584 1.96 52.53 26.39
N PRO A 585 3.26 52.70 26.20
CA PRO A 585 4.28 52.23 27.16
C PRO A 585 4.53 53.24 28.25
N VAL A 586 4.68 52.79 29.49
CA VAL A 586 5.21 53.60 30.61
C VAL A 586 6.35 52.84 31.32
N ALA A 587 7.34 53.65 31.71
CA ALA A 587 8.66 53.37 32.13
C ALA A 587 8.85 52.54 33.44
N ALA A 588 10.07 52.05 33.57
CA ALA A 588 10.62 51.27 34.67
C ALA A 588 10.83 52.05 35.97
N ALA A 589 10.68 51.40 37.13
CA ALA A 589 11.52 51.45 38.31
C ALA A 589 10.88 50.68 39.51
N PRO A 590 11.55 50.42 40.67
CA PRO A 590 12.41 49.28 40.89
C PRO A 590 11.97 48.38 42.09
N ARG A 591 12.73 47.33 42.30
CA ARG A 591 12.65 46.28 43.35
C ARG A 591 12.29 46.74 44.76
N ALA A 592 11.46 45.95 45.45
CA ALA A 592 11.49 45.81 46.90
C ALA A 592 11.26 44.34 47.32
N ILE A 593 12.02 43.93 48.30
CA ILE A 593 12.22 42.61 48.88
C ILE A 593 11.30 42.41 50.10
N ARG A 594 10.99 41.13 50.42
CA ARG A 594 10.44 40.54 51.69
C ARG A 594 8.91 40.54 51.83
N SER A 595 8.30 39.50 52.36
CA SER A 595 8.60 38.59 53.45
C SER A 595 7.63 37.43 53.56
N ARG A 596 8.04 36.33 54.17
CA ARG A 596 7.30 35.11 54.52
C ARG A 596 6.20 35.37 55.57
N PRO A 597 5.08 34.67 55.53
CA PRO A 597 4.23 34.55 56.70
C PRO A 597 3.98 33.14 57.20
N LYS A 598 3.59 33.10 58.39
CA LYS A 598 3.47 32.06 59.36
C LYS A 598 2.25 31.15 59.20
N LEU A 599 2.43 29.95 59.72
CA LEU A 599 1.44 28.92 60.08
C LEU A 599 0.37 29.42 61.00
N GLY A 600 -0.85 28.92 60.89
CA GLY A 600 -1.90 29.14 61.92
C GLY A 600 -3.16 28.34 61.57
N SER A 601 -3.38 27.38 62.31
CA SER A 601 -4.31 26.29 62.57
C SER A 601 -5.79 26.66 62.77
N GLN A 602 -6.65 25.64 62.54
CA GLN A 602 -7.83 25.20 63.27
C GLN A 602 -9.24 25.32 62.64
N ARG A 603 -9.80 24.18 62.42
CA ARG A 603 -11.04 23.54 62.88
C ARG A 603 -12.41 24.07 62.43
N ALA A 604 -13.18 23.19 61.90
CA ALA A 604 -14.42 22.48 62.31
C ALA A 604 -15.49 22.46 61.23
N ALA A 605 -15.98 21.26 60.96
CA ALA A 605 -17.23 20.94 60.24
C ALA A 605 -18.44 21.26 61.22
N PRO A 606 -19.73 21.21 60.86
CA PRO A 606 -20.36 20.10 60.15
C PRO A 606 -21.60 20.42 59.25
N ASP A 607 -22.03 19.36 58.54
CA ASP A 607 -23.40 18.97 58.17
C ASP A 607 -24.32 19.86 57.30
N ALA A 608 -24.69 19.31 56.13
CA ALA A 608 -26.04 18.89 55.78
C ALA A 608 -26.17 18.61 54.27
N SER A 609 -26.51 17.38 53.92
CA SER A 609 -27.17 17.04 52.65
C SER A 609 -28.63 17.53 52.65
N PRO A 610 -29.33 17.76 51.53
CA PRO A 610 -29.78 16.66 50.70
C PRO A 610 -29.95 16.93 49.19
N THR A 611 -29.83 15.80 48.40
CA THR A 611 -30.58 15.43 47.25
C THR A 611 -31.06 16.49 46.24
N GLN A 612 -30.52 16.44 45.00
CA GLN A 612 -31.37 16.35 43.80
C GLN A 612 -30.56 15.96 42.58
N SER A 613 -31.18 15.12 41.80
CA SER A 613 -30.78 14.58 40.49
C SER A 613 -30.16 15.63 39.59
N ALA A 614 -28.97 15.33 39.06
CA ALA A 614 -28.44 16.03 37.92
C ALA A 614 -28.13 14.99 36.82
N ALA A 615 -28.78 15.20 35.73
CA ALA A 615 -28.48 14.50 34.47
C ALA A 615 -26.96 14.63 34.15
N ALA A 616 -26.31 13.52 33.94
CA ALA A 616 -24.91 13.49 33.54
C ALA A 616 -24.78 14.11 32.15
N SER A 617 -24.37 15.37 32.12
CA SER A 617 -23.72 15.95 30.96
C SER A 617 -22.33 15.33 30.88
N VAL A 618 -22.09 14.58 29.80
CA VAL A 618 -20.74 14.12 29.45
C VAL A 618 -19.94 15.37 29.09
N SER A 619 -19.27 15.96 30.09
CA SER A 619 -18.22 16.94 29.86
C SER A 619 -17.02 16.17 29.28
N SER A 620 -16.69 16.38 28.02
CA SER A 620 -15.41 15.98 27.44
C SER A 620 -14.30 16.68 28.25
N THR A 621 -13.72 15.97 29.19
CA THR A 621 -12.54 16.44 29.95
C THR A 621 -11.40 16.56 28.98
N ARG A 622 -11.00 17.78 28.66
CA ARG A 622 -9.85 18.07 27.78
C ARG A 622 -8.62 17.40 28.37
N LYS A 623 -8.01 16.44 27.63
CA LYS A 623 -6.81 15.74 28.06
C LYS A 623 -5.64 16.72 28.20
N THR A 624 -4.82 16.54 29.24
CA THR A 624 -3.59 17.35 29.41
C THR A 624 -2.58 17.03 28.31
N ARG A 625 -1.68 17.96 28.04
CA ARG A 625 -0.57 17.78 27.07
C ARG A 625 0.28 16.55 27.42
N GLU A 626 0.60 16.40 28.71
CA GLU A 626 1.39 15.28 29.22
C GLU A 626 0.66 13.94 28.98
N ARG A 627 -0.67 13.93 29.14
CA ARG A 627 -1.49 12.76 28.87
C ARG A 627 -1.45 12.37 27.38
N LEU A 628 -1.60 13.34 26.48
CA LEU A 628 -1.55 13.09 25.03
C LEU A 628 -0.17 12.59 24.59
N VAL A 629 0.89 13.19 25.14
CA VAL A 629 2.27 12.75 24.86
C VAL A 629 2.50 11.33 25.39
N ALA A 630 1.97 11.00 26.58
CA ALA A 630 2.07 9.66 27.16
C ALA A 630 1.30 8.62 26.30
N GLU A 631 0.08 8.94 25.87
CA GLU A 631 -0.72 8.07 24.99
C GLU A 631 -0.05 7.85 23.63
N ALA A 632 0.54 8.90 23.06
CA ALA A 632 1.27 8.81 21.80
C ALA A 632 2.54 7.93 21.91
N ALA A 633 3.26 8.04 23.04
CA ALA A 633 4.42 7.21 23.31
C ALA A 633 4.06 5.71 23.43
N ILE A 634 2.97 5.40 24.14
CA ILE A 634 2.46 4.02 24.25
C ILE A 634 1.98 3.49 22.90
N ALA A 635 1.28 4.31 22.12
CA ALA A 635 0.85 3.93 20.77
C ALA A 635 2.05 3.61 19.87
N ALA A 636 3.10 4.44 19.89
CA ALA A 636 4.34 4.20 19.15
C ALA A 636 5.02 2.88 19.55
N MET A 637 5.03 2.55 20.85
CA MET A 637 5.57 1.27 21.34
C MET A 637 4.75 0.09 20.78
N ILE A 638 3.44 0.17 20.83
CA ILE A 638 2.55 -0.89 20.35
C ILE A 638 2.72 -1.08 18.83
N ASP A 639 2.72 0.02 18.08
CA ASP A 639 2.92 -0.03 16.63
C ASP A 639 4.26 -0.71 16.27
N ASN A 640 5.35 -0.35 16.95
CA ASN A 640 6.67 -0.97 16.73
C ASN A 640 6.68 -2.47 17.07
N LEU A 641 6.02 -2.89 18.16
CA LEU A 641 5.94 -4.30 18.55
C LEU A 641 5.28 -5.14 17.44
N PHE A 642 4.12 -4.69 16.93
CA PHE A 642 3.39 -5.42 15.88
C PHE A 642 4.07 -5.34 14.52
N GLU A 643 4.67 -4.19 14.16
CA GLU A 643 5.45 -4.07 12.93
C GLU A 643 6.61 -5.06 12.90
N ARG A 644 7.31 -5.22 14.03
CA ARG A 644 8.39 -6.21 14.15
C ARG A 644 7.88 -7.64 14.16
N ALA A 645 6.78 -7.92 14.82
CA ALA A 645 6.16 -9.24 14.83
C ALA A 645 5.69 -9.68 13.43
N ASP A 646 5.21 -8.74 12.61
CA ASP A 646 4.76 -8.99 11.23
C ASP A 646 5.91 -9.11 10.22
N ASN A 647 7.15 -8.75 10.60
CA ASN A 647 8.30 -8.74 9.69
C ASN A 647 8.89 -10.14 9.52
N ALA A 648 8.65 -10.76 8.35
CA ALA A 648 9.11 -12.11 8.05
C ALA A 648 10.65 -12.27 8.08
N SER A 649 11.40 -11.24 7.65
CA SER A 649 12.87 -11.28 7.69
C SER A 649 13.39 -11.24 9.13
N PHE A 650 12.73 -10.48 10.00
CA PHE A 650 13.06 -10.44 11.42
C PHE A 650 12.73 -11.78 12.09
N ALA A 651 11.56 -12.34 11.86
CA ALA A 651 11.14 -13.64 12.37
C ALA A 651 12.13 -14.75 11.97
N THR A 652 12.53 -14.79 10.69
CA THR A 652 13.54 -15.72 10.20
C THR A 652 14.90 -15.51 10.87
N PHE A 653 15.30 -14.25 11.06
CA PHE A 653 16.58 -13.92 11.70
C PHE A 653 16.63 -14.35 13.16
N VAL A 654 15.55 -14.12 13.94
CA VAL A 654 15.50 -14.50 15.35
C VAL A 654 15.11 -15.96 15.58
N HIS A 655 14.72 -16.70 14.55
CA HIS A 655 14.18 -18.06 14.60
C HIS A 655 12.95 -18.22 15.52
N VAL A 656 12.08 -17.22 15.52
CA VAL A 656 10.79 -17.24 16.19
C VAL A 656 9.72 -17.01 15.16
N SER A 657 8.63 -17.79 15.19
CA SER A 657 7.55 -17.65 14.22
C SER A 657 6.85 -16.29 14.35
N ASN A 658 6.29 -15.77 13.23
CA ASN A 658 5.53 -14.53 13.28
C ASN A 658 4.35 -14.62 14.25
N ASP A 659 3.73 -15.79 14.38
CA ASP A 659 2.61 -16.00 15.28
C ASP A 659 3.06 -15.92 16.76
N SER A 660 4.19 -16.52 17.11
CA SER A 660 4.79 -16.39 18.45
C SER A 660 5.25 -14.96 18.77
N LEU A 661 5.84 -14.25 17.79
CA LEU A 661 6.21 -12.83 17.95
C LEU A 661 4.98 -11.96 18.19
N ARG A 662 3.85 -12.24 17.51
CA ARG A 662 2.59 -11.53 17.74
C ARG A 662 2.02 -11.81 19.12
N GLU A 663 2.06 -13.05 19.60
CA GLU A 663 1.64 -13.38 20.96
C GLU A 663 2.47 -12.62 22.00
N VAL A 664 3.79 -12.58 21.86
CA VAL A 664 4.66 -11.75 22.73
C VAL A 664 4.24 -10.28 22.69
N ALA A 665 4.01 -9.73 21.51
CA ALA A 665 3.57 -8.32 21.35
C ALA A 665 2.21 -8.06 22.00
N GLN A 666 1.27 -9.00 21.90
CA GLN A 666 -0.06 -8.91 22.51
C GLN A 666 0.02 -8.95 24.04
N GLU A 667 0.81 -9.86 24.59
CA GLU A 667 0.99 -9.99 26.04
C GLU A 667 1.67 -8.75 26.63
N ILE A 668 2.68 -8.18 25.97
CA ILE A 668 3.31 -6.91 26.35
C ILE A 668 2.28 -5.75 26.31
N GLN A 669 1.46 -5.69 25.27
CA GLN A 669 0.40 -4.68 25.15
C GLN A 669 -0.62 -4.78 26.29
N GLN A 670 -1.07 -5.99 26.63
CA GLN A 670 -2.01 -6.22 27.73
C GLN A 670 -1.37 -5.87 29.08
N ALA A 671 -0.13 -6.28 29.31
CA ALA A 671 0.62 -5.95 30.52
C ALA A 671 0.78 -4.44 30.69
N ALA A 672 1.10 -3.70 29.65
CA ALA A 672 1.22 -2.25 29.69
C ALA A 672 -0.08 -1.57 30.13
N ARG A 673 -1.22 -2.11 29.73
CA ARG A 673 -2.55 -1.65 30.17
C ARG A 673 -2.81 -2.03 31.62
N ARG A 674 -2.57 -3.28 32.00
CA ARG A 674 -2.78 -3.80 33.34
C ARG A 674 -2.01 -2.98 34.41
N VAL A 675 -0.77 -2.60 34.11
CA VAL A 675 0.03 -1.76 35.03
C VAL A 675 -0.23 -0.26 34.90
N ALA A 676 -1.23 0.17 34.09
CA ALA A 676 -1.53 1.56 33.79
C ALA A 676 -0.27 2.37 33.39
N LEU A 677 0.52 1.82 32.46
CA LEU A 677 1.82 2.38 32.03
C LEU A 677 1.68 3.82 31.52
N VAL A 678 0.53 4.17 30.92
CA VAL A 678 0.20 5.54 30.50
C VAL A 678 0.20 6.50 31.68
N ASP A 679 -0.39 6.12 32.84
CA ASP A 679 -0.49 6.97 34.02
C ASP A 679 0.90 7.15 34.67
N THR A 680 1.70 6.11 34.69
CA THR A 680 3.09 6.16 35.15
C THR A 680 3.91 7.12 34.31
N LEU A 681 3.76 7.04 32.99
CA LEU A 681 4.46 7.92 32.05
C LEU A 681 3.97 9.37 32.18
N GLU A 682 2.65 9.60 32.22
CA GLU A 682 2.08 10.94 32.45
C GLU A 682 2.61 11.58 33.72
N ALA A 683 2.69 10.83 34.84
CA ALA A 683 3.22 11.32 36.11
C ALA A 683 4.70 11.77 36.00
N GLN A 684 5.51 11.04 35.20
CA GLN A 684 6.89 11.45 34.96
C GLN A 684 6.98 12.68 34.05
N LEU A 685 6.16 12.73 33.00
CA LEU A 685 6.11 13.87 32.07
C LEU A 685 5.67 15.16 32.80
N LYS A 686 4.73 15.08 33.75
CA LYS A 686 4.32 16.21 34.60
C LYS A 686 5.47 16.75 35.44
N ARG A 687 6.38 15.90 35.92
CA ARG A 687 7.58 16.34 36.66
C ARG A 687 8.56 17.09 35.76
N ILE A 688 8.70 16.69 34.49
CA ILE A 688 9.57 17.33 33.53
C ILE A 688 8.96 18.65 33.05
N ALA A 689 7.66 18.70 32.80
CA ALA A 689 6.96 19.88 32.28
C ALA A 689 7.02 21.13 33.16
N PHE A 690 7.39 21.01 34.43
CA PHE A 690 7.31 22.11 35.38
C PHE A 690 8.38 23.21 35.21
N VAL A 691 9.43 22.99 34.41
CA VAL A 691 10.62 23.85 34.36
C VAL A 691 10.97 24.39 32.99
N ASP A 692 10.51 23.78 31.87
CA ASP A 692 11.11 23.95 30.56
C ASP A 692 10.18 24.55 29.49
N GLY A 693 10.78 25.21 28.47
CA GLY A 693 10.12 25.61 27.23
C GLY A 693 9.66 24.39 26.43
N ARG A 694 8.84 24.62 25.41
CA ARG A 694 8.15 23.54 24.65
C ARG A 694 9.10 22.50 24.04
N ASP A 695 10.13 22.95 23.33
CA ASP A 695 11.02 22.04 22.59
C ASP A 695 11.96 21.29 23.54
N GLU A 696 12.41 21.96 24.60
CA GLU A 696 13.23 21.34 25.65
C GLU A 696 12.42 20.28 26.41
N PHE A 697 11.12 20.54 26.63
CA PHE A 697 10.19 19.55 27.22
C PHE A 697 10.10 18.31 26.33
N LEU A 698 9.88 18.45 25.01
CA LEU A 698 9.71 17.31 24.10
C LEU A 698 10.99 16.46 24.00
N ASN A 699 12.15 17.08 23.94
CA ASN A 699 13.42 16.34 23.93
C ASN A 699 13.62 15.54 25.23
N LYS A 700 13.33 16.13 26.39
CA LYS A 700 13.39 15.44 27.66
C LYS A 700 12.30 14.37 27.80
N ALA A 701 11.10 14.66 27.31
CA ALA A 701 9.98 13.71 27.26
C ALA A 701 10.30 12.48 26.41
N THR A 702 10.96 12.67 25.27
CA THR A 702 11.41 11.58 24.42
C THR A 702 12.35 10.64 25.15
N LEU A 703 13.41 11.19 25.78
CA LEU A 703 14.38 10.37 26.52
C LEU A 703 13.75 9.67 27.75
N ALA A 704 12.86 10.36 28.45
CA ALA A 704 12.15 9.76 29.60
C ALA A 704 11.20 8.66 29.17
N SER A 705 10.45 8.88 28.09
CA SER A 705 9.53 7.89 27.53
C SER A 705 10.27 6.67 26.99
N GLU A 706 11.34 6.88 26.21
CA GLU A 706 12.19 5.81 25.73
C GLU A 706 12.71 4.92 26.87
N ARG A 707 13.24 5.52 27.91
CA ARG A 707 13.77 4.79 29.06
C ARG A 707 12.70 3.96 29.76
N ILE A 708 11.50 4.51 29.94
CA ILE A 708 10.39 3.82 30.63
C ILE A 708 9.85 2.70 29.75
N LEU A 709 9.60 2.94 28.47
CA LEU A 709 9.01 2.00 27.53
C LEU A 709 9.98 0.85 27.21
N ASN A 710 11.23 1.15 26.89
CA ASN A 710 12.23 0.14 26.63
C ASN A 710 12.62 -0.63 27.90
N GLY A 711 12.60 0.01 29.07
CA GLY A 711 12.72 -0.65 30.35
C GLY A 711 11.58 -1.63 30.61
N PHE A 712 10.34 -1.22 30.29
CA PHE A 712 9.17 -2.09 30.42
C PHE A 712 9.27 -3.32 29.51
N ILE A 713 9.74 -3.19 28.26
CA ILE A 713 9.98 -4.31 27.36
C ILE A 713 11.09 -5.22 27.91
N ALA A 714 12.13 -4.63 28.49
CA ALA A 714 13.28 -5.37 29.01
C ALA A 714 12.97 -6.25 30.23
N ASP A 715 12.02 -5.88 31.07
CA ASP A 715 11.71 -6.60 32.30
C ASP A 715 10.21 -6.84 32.55
N LEU A 716 9.37 -6.57 31.53
CA LEU A 716 7.91 -6.71 31.56
C LEU A 716 7.26 -6.00 32.77
N GLY A 717 7.89 -4.89 33.21
CA GLY A 717 7.42 -4.07 34.32
C GLY A 717 7.76 -4.59 35.73
N LEU A 718 8.47 -5.72 35.83
CA LEU A 718 8.83 -6.29 37.14
C LEU A 718 9.79 -5.39 37.93
N SER A 719 10.63 -4.58 37.27
CA SER A 719 11.48 -3.59 37.97
C SER A 719 10.67 -2.48 38.67
N MET A 720 9.41 -2.29 38.33
CA MET A 720 8.50 -1.35 38.97
C MET A 720 7.99 -1.87 40.33
N LEU A 721 8.13 -3.20 40.56
CA LEU A 721 7.75 -3.87 41.80
C LEU A 721 8.93 -3.99 42.76
N PRO A 722 8.71 -3.94 44.09
CA PRO A 722 9.71 -4.31 45.08
C PRO A 722 10.24 -5.72 44.80
N GLU A 723 11.52 -5.96 44.99
CA GLU A 723 12.17 -7.26 44.69
C GLU A 723 11.42 -8.46 45.31
N LYS A 724 10.92 -8.34 46.52
CA LYS A 724 10.15 -9.40 47.24
C LYS A 724 8.80 -9.75 46.60
N ASP A 725 8.26 -8.88 45.76
CA ASP A 725 6.96 -9.04 45.08
C ASP A 725 7.11 -9.50 43.63
N ARG A 726 8.36 -9.75 43.15
CA ARG A 726 8.65 -10.25 41.83
C ARG A 726 8.55 -11.77 41.80
N VAL A 727 8.28 -12.31 40.61
CA VAL A 727 8.22 -13.76 40.37
C VAL A 727 9.49 -14.46 40.84
N MET A 728 9.33 -15.67 41.40
CA MET A 728 10.45 -16.54 41.75
C MET A 728 10.90 -17.31 40.53
N VAL A 729 12.21 -17.32 40.28
CA VAL A 729 12.87 -18.10 39.26
C VAL A 729 13.57 -19.26 39.98
N GLU A 730 13.14 -20.49 39.67
CA GLU A 730 13.71 -21.70 40.21
C GLU A 730 14.63 -22.32 39.17
N THR A 731 15.91 -22.47 39.49
CA THR A 731 16.89 -23.15 38.67
C THR A 731 17.43 -24.38 39.46
N GLU A 732 18.13 -25.30 38.79
CA GLU A 732 18.73 -26.45 39.44
C GLU A 732 19.69 -26.10 40.60
N THR A 733 20.19 -24.86 40.61
CA THR A 733 21.23 -24.42 41.55
C THR A 733 20.78 -23.39 42.57
N GLU A 734 19.76 -22.56 42.26
CA GLU A 734 19.24 -21.53 43.19
C GLU A 734 17.78 -21.20 42.92
N SER A 735 17.11 -20.72 43.98
CA SER A 735 15.79 -20.05 43.90
C SER A 735 15.96 -18.57 44.20
N ARG A 736 15.52 -17.68 43.30
CA ARG A 736 15.73 -16.24 43.42
C ARG A 736 14.58 -15.47 42.84
N HIS A 737 14.41 -14.21 43.24
CA HIS A 737 13.48 -13.30 42.55
C HIS A 737 14.05 -12.85 41.20
N ALA A 738 13.18 -12.75 40.18
CA ALA A 738 13.55 -12.28 38.88
C ALA A 738 14.15 -10.88 38.91
N PHE A 739 15.12 -10.62 38.03
CA PHE A 739 15.83 -9.33 37.92
C PHE A 739 16.43 -8.85 39.22
N ARG A 740 16.92 -9.74 40.06
CA ARG A 740 17.61 -9.41 41.30
C ARG A 740 18.88 -8.58 41.01
N THR A 741 18.96 -7.38 41.60
CA THR A 741 20.15 -6.54 41.53
C THR A 741 21.18 -7.05 42.55
N LYS A 742 22.19 -7.82 42.08
CA LYS A 742 23.38 -8.05 42.89
C LYS A 742 24.24 -6.77 42.89
N PRO A 743 24.69 -6.30 44.06
CA PRO A 743 25.62 -5.19 44.07
C PRO A 743 26.90 -5.59 43.32
N ILE A 744 27.29 -4.80 42.33
CA ILE A 744 28.53 -5.00 41.61
C ILE A 744 29.67 -4.64 42.56
N THR A 745 30.33 -5.64 43.13
CA THR A 745 31.55 -5.43 43.89
C THR A 745 32.73 -5.34 42.92
N TYR A 746 33.21 -4.12 42.75
CA TYR A 746 34.45 -3.89 42.00
C TYR A 746 35.64 -4.30 42.88
N ASN A 747 36.37 -5.34 42.49
CA ASN A 747 37.69 -5.58 43.02
C ASN A 747 38.63 -4.48 42.53
N ALA A 748 39.48 -3.93 43.43
CA ALA A 748 40.44 -2.86 43.12
C ALA A 748 41.48 -3.25 42.06
N LEU A 749 41.51 -4.51 41.55
CA LEU A 749 42.47 -5.05 40.59
C LEU A 749 41.89 -5.44 39.22
N GLY A 750 40.67 -4.96 38.88
CA GLY A 750 40.16 -5.15 37.51
C GLY A 750 39.17 -6.31 37.33
N ILE A 751 38.83 -6.55 36.08
CA ILE A 751 37.84 -7.54 35.64
C ILE A 751 38.22 -8.94 36.17
N GLY A 752 37.33 -9.56 36.96
CA GLY A 752 37.51 -10.92 37.42
C GLY A 752 37.55 -11.92 36.25
N PRO A 753 38.20 -13.06 36.42
CA PRO A 753 38.41 -14.05 35.36
C PRO A 753 37.14 -14.71 34.81
N GLU A 754 36.01 -14.55 35.46
CA GLU A 754 34.73 -15.10 35.01
C GLU A 754 33.71 -13.96 34.95
N ALA A 755 33.33 -13.56 33.71
CA ALA A 755 32.10 -12.85 33.52
C ALA A 755 30.95 -13.74 34.07
N ALA A 756 30.30 -13.28 35.15
CA ALA A 756 29.10 -13.98 35.60
C ALA A 756 28.20 -14.22 34.38
N PRO A 757 27.55 -15.37 34.24
CA PRO A 757 26.65 -15.64 33.11
C PRO A 757 25.35 -14.83 33.24
N PHE A 758 25.53 -13.49 33.20
CA PHE A 758 24.44 -12.52 33.31
C PHE A 758 23.38 -12.76 32.22
N ALA A 759 23.85 -13.12 31.00
CA ALA A 759 22.95 -13.35 29.88
C ALA A 759 22.01 -14.56 30.14
N ILE A 760 22.53 -15.65 30.68
CA ILE A 760 21.72 -16.85 31.00
C ILE A 760 20.67 -16.51 32.04
N HIS A 761 21.09 -15.90 33.15
CA HIS A 761 20.14 -15.52 34.21
C HIS A 761 19.10 -14.51 33.72
N TYR A 762 19.46 -13.62 32.82
CA TYR A 762 18.52 -12.64 32.27
C TYR A 762 17.45 -13.26 31.40
N VAL A 763 17.80 -14.23 30.55
CA VAL A 763 16.84 -14.94 29.71
C VAL A 763 15.83 -15.72 30.57
N ASP A 764 16.32 -16.47 31.57
CA ASP A 764 15.44 -17.19 32.49
C ASP A 764 14.50 -16.22 33.24
N ASP A 765 15.04 -15.10 33.72
CA ASP A 765 14.25 -14.06 34.39
C ASP A 765 13.16 -13.50 33.50
N TRP A 766 13.50 -13.25 32.23
CA TRP A 766 12.56 -12.69 31.26
C TRP A 766 11.47 -13.69 30.87
N ILE A 767 11.83 -14.95 30.65
CA ILE A 767 10.87 -16.02 30.31
C ILE A 767 9.92 -16.29 31.48
N CYS A 768 10.42 -16.36 32.72
CA CYS A 768 9.56 -16.47 33.90
C CYS A 768 8.66 -15.24 34.09
N ALA A 769 9.17 -14.06 33.80
CA ALA A 769 8.38 -12.83 33.80
C ALA A 769 7.29 -12.84 32.73
N PHE A 770 7.58 -13.38 31.55
CA PHE A 770 6.62 -13.54 30.46
C PHE A 770 5.51 -14.53 30.82
N ASP A 771 5.84 -15.69 31.34
CA ASP A 771 4.86 -16.67 31.81
C ASP A 771 3.94 -16.09 32.89
N GLN A 772 4.51 -15.40 33.88
CA GLN A 772 3.72 -14.70 34.92
C GLN A 772 2.83 -13.62 34.28
N THR A 773 3.34 -12.90 33.30
CA THR A 773 2.59 -11.86 32.60
C THR A 773 1.39 -12.45 31.87
N VAL A 774 1.53 -13.58 31.18
CA VAL A 774 0.42 -14.31 30.53
C VAL A 774 -0.63 -14.72 31.57
N GLN A 775 -0.21 -15.28 32.70
CA GLN A 775 -1.12 -15.66 33.79
C GLN A 775 -1.90 -14.46 34.33
N ASP A 776 -1.21 -13.35 34.61
CA ASP A 776 -1.82 -12.15 35.16
C ASP A 776 -2.77 -11.46 34.16
N ASN A 777 -2.41 -11.43 32.88
CA ASN A 777 -3.26 -10.93 31.80
C ASN A 777 -4.51 -11.82 31.63
N ALA A 778 -4.38 -13.14 31.79
CA ALA A 778 -5.50 -14.07 31.72
C ALA A 778 -6.50 -13.89 32.87
N LYS A 779 -6.03 -13.54 34.09
CA LYS A 779 -6.88 -13.34 35.28
C LYS A 779 -7.72 -12.06 35.19
N GLY A 780 -7.27 -11.05 34.44
CA GLY A 780 -8.10 -9.86 34.11
C GLY A 780 -8.51 -8.93 35.25
N ASP A 781 -7.91 -9.03 36.44
CA ASP A 781 -8.39 -8.43 37.68
C ASP A 781 -8.23 -6.90 37.80
N SER A 782 -7.70 -6.19 36.82
CA SER A 782 -7.37 -4.77 36.96
C SER A 782 -7.92 -3.83 35.86
N PHE A 783 -8.87 -4.28 35.05
CA PHE A 783 -9.45 -3.44 33.98
C PHE A 783 -10.83 -2.89 34.43
N ASP A 784 -10.95 -1.56 34.37
CA ASP A 784 -12.23 -0.88 34.41
C ASP A 784 -12.93 -1.04 33.04
N ILE A 785 -13.47 -2.23 32.80
CA ILE A 785 -14.08 -2.62 31.54
C ILE A 785 -15.58 -2.29 31.59
N ASP A 786 -16.05 -1.49 30.63
CA ASP A 786 -17.47 -1.31 30.41
C ASP A 786 -18.11 -2.66 29.99
N PRO A 787 -18.99 -3.29 30.80
CA PRO A 787 -19.56 -4.60 30.50
C PRO A 787 -20.39 -4.60 29.20
N ALA A 788 -21.00 -3.47 28.85
CA ALA A 788 -21.82 -3.36 27.64
C ALA A 788 -20.93 -3.33 26.36
N LEU A 789 -19.81 -2.63 26.42
CA LEU A 789 -18.84 -2.61 25.32
C LEU A 789 -18.15 -3.96 25.18
N ASN A 790 -17.78 -4.62 26.29
CA ASN A 790 -17.19 -5.95 26.26
C ASN A 790 -18.13 -6.99 25.65
N ALA A 791 -19.43 -6.96 26.00
CA ALA A 791 -20.42 -7.85 25.39
C ALA A 791 -20.61 -7.62 23.89
N LYS A 792 -20.59 -6.35 23.43
CA LYS A 792 -20.62 -6.01 22.00
C LYS A 792 -19.38 -6.54 21.28
N LEU A 793 -18.20 -6.34 21.86
CA LEU A 793 -16.96 -6.86 21.32
C LEU A 793 -16.98 -8.39 21.23
N GLY A 794 -17.47 -9.09 22.26
CA GLY A 794 -17.66 -10.54 22.24
C GLY A 794 -18.56 -11.00 21.09
N THR A 795 -19.65 -10.27 20.81
CA THR A 795 -20.53 -10.55 19.67
C THR A 795 -19.80 -10.35 18.34
N ILE A 796 -18.99 -9.30 18.19
CA ILE A 796 -18.19 -9.06 16.98
C ILE A 796 -17.17 -10.19 16.78
N LEU A 797 -16.47 -10.61 17.84
CA LEU A 797 -15.50 -11.72 17.77
C LEU A 797 -16.15 -13.04 17.38
N GLN A 798 -17.36 -13.33 17.87
CA GLN A 798 -18.12 -14.50 17.42
C GLN A 798 -18.48 -14.45 15.93
N ILE A 799 -18.81 -13.28 15.38
CA ILE A 799 -19.07 -13.10 13.94
C ILE A 799 -17.77 -13.29 13.12
N LEU A 800 -16.63 -12.85 13.66
CA LEU A 800 -15.34 -12.99 12.98
C LEU A 800 -14.81 -14.43 13.00
N SER A 801 -15.13 -15.21 14.04
CA SER A 801 -14.72 -16.62 14.18
C SER A 801 -15.56 -17.59 13.34
N ASN A 802 -16.80 -17.21 13.00
CA ASN A 802 -17.70 -17.94 12.09
C ASN A 802 -17.47 -17.50 10.63
#